data_56a0311b58d82eb68c752d3bb2ce356b
#
_entry.id   56a0311b58d82eb68c752d3bb2ce356b
#
_cell.length_a   1.000
_cell.length_b   1.000
_cell.length_c   1.000
_cell.angle_alpha   90.00
_cell.angle_beta   90.00
_cell.angle_gamma   90.00
#
_symmetry.space_group_name_H-M   'P 1'
#
loop_
_entity.id
_entity.type
_entity.pdbx_description
1 polymer ?
#
loop_
_entity_poly.entity_id
_entity_poly.type
_entity_poly.pdbx_seq_one_letter_code
_entity_poly.pdbx_strand_id
1 'polypeptide(L)'
;MTSIKNAELGWNEAGTPVSDQFDDVYFSNVNGLEETRYVFLKQNHLPERWQEFDQRRFVIGETGFGTGLNFLAVWQWFNEFRRNHPDAALKELHFISFEKYPLSLADLKKAHEAWPELAEYAEKLQKHYPAAVPECHRIVLEDGAITLDLWFGDIKDCMPQVPYNEQGLIDAWFLDGFAPSKNPEMWNQNLFNNMAKLAKQDCTVATFTAAGFVRRGLNEAGFAMKKVKGFGTKREMIAGSMEQREKQSNHLAWFNRAASSNLDSIAIVGGGIASAALAKTLVRRGQNVTLYCKDTQPAEGASGNRQGAVYPLLNGPHTGVSRVFAPAFLFARQFVEQTAQEIDFDHDWCGVTQLMWDDKSTDKLEKMLEGNFTPALIRKLSAEETAETIGLPIDMASVHYPMGGWLCPAELTRGLITQLEKTELFEAKFEHQVESLTWDEARQLWTLKANGQNFEHSTVVVANGNEFQTLSQTEALPMGQVKGQVSHAPATKTLSKLKSVLCYDGYMTPVNPNNQHLCIGASYDRSHLDYEFDENAQRDNVEKLVKCIPNQEWTKEVDTSGNLSRQGIRCVSRDHLPFVGNVGDFETIKTQYADLQNKLEEEVEAIHQFPNLFCFLGLGSRGLSSAPLLAEVLASQICGDPLPLPVDVLTELHPSRMWVRKLRKGKAITEL
;
A
#
# COMPACT_ATOMS: atom_id res chain seq x y z
N MET A 1 -10.82 -15.34 -1.03
CA MET A 1 -10.14 -15.35 -2.36
C MET A 1 -9.31 -16.62 -2.48
N THR A 2 -9.27 -17.19 -3.66
CA THR A 2 -8.38 -18.30 -3.98
C THR A 2 -6.93 -17.81 -4.01
N SER A 3 -5.97 -18.65 -3.60
CA SER A 3 -4.55 -18.35 -3.72
C SER A 3 -4.18 -18.04 -5.19
N ILE A 4 -3.29 -17.09 -5.39
CA ILE A 4 -2.74 -16.77 -6.71
C ILE A 4 -1.74 -17.85 -7.11
N LYS A 5 -1.91 -18.38 -8.31
CA LYS A 5 -0.96 -19.32 -8.91
C LYS A 5 -0.16 -18.64 -9.99
N ASN A 6 1.13 -18.93 -10.06
CA ASN A 6 1.94 -18.50 -11.19
C ASN A 6 1.48 -19.20 -12.48
N ALA A 7 1.72 -18.54 -13.62
CA ALA A 7 1.47 -19.15 -14.92
C ALA A 7 2.32 -20.40 -15.13
N GLU A 8 1.71 -21.42 -15.73
CA GLU A 8 2.41 -22.57 -16.29
C GLU A 8 2.61 -22.30 -17.78
N LEU A 9 3.84 -22.31 -18.23
CA LEU A 9 4.16 -21.95 -19.61
C LEU A 9 5.32 -22.76 -20.18
N GLY A 10 5.24 -23.00 -21.49
CA GLY A 10 6.32 -23.51 -22.33
C GLY A 10 7.01 -22.38 -23.09
N TRP A 11 8.03 -22.76 -23.85
CA TRP A 11 8.77 -21.86 -24.73
C TRP A 11 8.83 -22.49 -26.12
N ASN A 12 8.38 -21.74 -27.14
CA ASN A 12 8.41 -22.22 -28.49
C ASN A 12 9.84 -22.11 -29.12
N GLU A 13 10.01 -22.59 -30.37
CA GLU A 13 11.29 -22.56 -31.06
C GLU A 13 11.84 -21.14 -31.29
N ALA A 14 10.98 -20.13 -31.33
CA ALA A 14 11.35 -18.72 -31.43
C ALA A 14 11.73 -18.08 -30.08
N GLY A 15 11.67 -18.83 -28.95
CA GLY A 15 11.95 -18.33 -27.62
C GLY A 15 10.82 -17.48 -27.06
N THR A 16 9.60 -17.55 -27.58
CA THR A 16 8.43 -16.86 -27.08
C THR A 16 7.70 -17.72 -26.03
N PRO A 17 7.27 -17.16 -24.90
CA PRO A 17 6.49 -17.88 -23.92
C PRO A 17 5.09 -18.20 -24.45
N VAL A 18 4.63 -19.43 -24.22
CA VAL A 18 3.32 -19.94 -24.59
C VAL A 18 2.60 -20.38 -23.34
N SER A 19 1.39 -19.91 -23.13
CA SER A 19 0.56 -20.34 -22.02
C SER A 19 0.08 -21.79 -22.22
N ASP A 20 0.38 -22.68 -21.29
CA ASP A 20 -0.10 -24.06 -21.33
C ASP A 20 -1.63 -24.13 -21.16
N GLN A 21 -2.20 -23.19 -20.38
CA GLN A 21 -3.63 -23.15 -20.13
C GLN A 21 -4.44 -22.63 -21.31
N PHE A 22 -3.95 -21.63 -22.03
CA PHE A 22 -4.68 -20.96 -23.10
C PHE A 22 -4.21 -21.39 -24.52
N ASP A 23 -3.12 -22.14 -24.61
CA ASP A 23 -2.51 -22.56 -25.87
C ASP A 23 -2.32 -21.36 -26.84
N ASP A 24 -1.78 -20.27 -26.29
CA ASP A 24 -1.55 -19.01 -27.00
C ASP A 24 -0.24 -18.35 -26.57
N VAL A 25 0.34 -17.56 -27.45
CA VAL A 25 1.60 -16.85 -27.21
C VAL A 25 1.37 -15.56 -26.43
N TYR A 26 2.29 -15.19 -25.55
CA TYR A 26 2.22 -13.94 -24.80
C TYR A 26 2.47 -12.70 -25.65
N PHE A 27 3.22 -12.85 -26.75
CA PHE A 27 3.47 -11.77 -27.71
C PHE A 27 3.80 -12.34 -29.09
N SER A 28 3.73 -11.50 -30.13
CA SER A 28 3.99 -11.91 -31.52
C SER A 28 5.43 -12.42 -31.70
N ASN A 29 5.57 -13.58 -32.32
CA ASN A 29 6.87 -14.18 -32.65
C ASN A 29 7.68 -13.35 -33.67
N VAL A 30 7.03 -12.48 -34.44
CA VAL A 30 7.69 -11.73 -35.53
C VAL A 30 8.27 -10.42 -35.00
N ASN A 31 7.46 -9.62 -34.30
CA ASN A 31 7.89 -8.37 -33.70
C ASN A 31 6.85 -7.88 -32.65
N GLY A 32 6.88 -8.47 -31.46
CA GLY A 32 5.92 -8.15 -30.40
C GLY A 32 5.98 -6.68 -29.96
N LEU A 33 7.18 -6.09 -29.88
CA LEU A 33 7.34 -4.71 -29.47
C LEU A 33 6.75 -3.71 -30.47
N GLU A 34 6.97 -3.91 -31.76
CA GLU A 34 6.41 -3.05 -32.82
C GLU A 34 4.89 -3.23 -32.94
N GLU A 35 4.37 -4.45 -32.71
CA GLU A 35 2.92 -4.67 -32.62
C GLU A 35 2.33 -3.89 -31.42
N THR A 36 2.95 -3.94 -30.27
CA THR A 36 2.56 -3.16 -29.07
C THR A 36 2.53 -1.66 -29.37
N ARG A 37 3.60 -1.13 -29.96
CA ARG A 37 3.70 0.29 -30.34
C ARG A 37 2.61 0.71 -31.31
N TYR A 38 2.32 -0.13 -32.29
CA TYR A 38 1.29 0.16 -33.30
C TYR A 38 -0.13 0.03 -32.72
N VAL A 39 -0.45 -1.11 -32.10
CA VAL A 39 -1.80 -1.44 -31.65
C VAL A 39 -2.23 -0.60 -30.44
N PHE A 40 -1.36 -0.49 -29.43
CA PHE A 40 -1.75 0.12 -28.17
C PHE A 40 -1.31 1.57 -28.04
N LEU A 41 -0.08 1.92 -28.43
CA LEU A 41 0.37 3.29 -28.26
C LEU A 41 -0.19 4.20 -29.36
N LYS A 42 0.07 3.90 -30.61
CA LYS A 42 -0.36 4.77 -31.73
C LYS A 42 -1.88 4.86 -31.89
N GLN A 43 -2.62 3.77 -31.65
CA GLN A 43 -4.08 3.80 -31.77
C GLN A 43 -4.78 4.48 -30.57
N ASN A 44 -4.05 4.72 -29.48
CA ASN A 44 -4.47 5.60 -28.39
C ASN A 44 -3.89 7.01 -28.55
N HIS A 45 -3.34 7.33 -29.71
CA HIS A 45 -2.77 8.64 -30.07
C HIS A 45 -1.63 9.09 -29.14
N LEU A 46 -0.76 8.16 -28.75
CA LEU A 46 0.43 8.42 -27.95
C LEU A 46 1.68 8.45 -28.83
N PRO A 47 2.64 9.37 -28.61
CA PRO A 47 2.70 10.32 -27.51
C PRO A 47 2.02 11.68 -27.80
N GLU A 48 1.45 11.90 -28.98
CA GLU A 48 0.93 13.22 -29.40
C GLU A 48 -0.09 13.78 -28.42
N ARG A 49 -0.99 12.95 -27.91
CA ARG A 49 -2.01 13.32 -26.94
C ARG A 49 -1.42 13.86 -25.63
N TRP A 50 -0.24 13.41 -25.23
CA TRP A 50 0.43 13.88 -24.02
C TRP A 50 0.88 15.33 -24.08
N GLN A 51 1.15 15.87 -25.27
CA GLN A 51 1.58 17.26 -25.45
C GLN A 51 0.48 18.26 -25.10
N GLU A 52 -0.78 17.89 -25.32
CA GLU A 52 -1.96 18.71 -25.07
C GLU A 52 -2.65 18.37 -23.75
N PHE A 53 -2.10 17.41 -22.99
CA PHE A 53 -2.71 16.96 -21.74
C PHE A 53 -2.42 17.95 -20.61
N ASP A 54 -3.47 18.51 -20.00
CA ASP A 54 -3.41 19.62 -19.05
C ASP A 54 -3.32 19.19 -17.58
N GLN A 55 -3.38 17.86 -17.31
CA GLN A 55 -3.29 17.32 -15.97
C GLN A 55 -1.90 16.73 -15.69
N ARG A 56 -1.56 16.67 -14.42
CA ARG A 56 -0.26 16.16 -13.94
C ARG A 56 -0.05 14.67 -14.26
N ARG A 57 -1.11 13.87 -14.26
CA ARG A 57 -1.07 12.40 -14.34
C ARG A 57 -1.95 11.87 -15.46
N PHE A 58 -1.38 11.02 -16.31
CA PHE A 58 -2.10 10.26 -17.33
C PHE A 58 -2.26 8.80 -16.90
N VAL A 59 -3.47 8.26 -16.96
CA VAL A 59 -3.78 6.92 -16.47
C VAL A 59 -4.12 5.97 -17.63
N ILE A 60 -3.39 4.87 -17.73
CA ILE A 60 -3.63 3.80 -18.69
C ILE A 60 -4.18 2.58 -17.95
N GLY A 61 -5.25 1.98 -18.47
CA GLY A 61 -5.76 0.69 -18.04
C GLY A 61 -5.40 -0.41 -19.06
N GLU A 62 -5.07 -1.59 -18.57
CA GLU A 62 -4.78 -2.78 -19.38
C GLU A 62 -5.51 -3.99 -18.79
N THR A 63 -5.99 -4.89 -19.65
CA THR A 63 -6.80 -6.03 -19.21
C THR A 63 -6.01 -7.33 -19.01
N GLY A 64 -4.75 -7.39 -19.42
CA GLY A 64 -3.87 -8.55 -19.21
C GLY A 64 -2.40 -8.15 -19.23
N PHE A 65 -1.73 -8.25 -18.07
CA PHE A 65 -0.33 -7.80 -17.93
C PHE A 65 0.67 -8.68 -18.67
N GLY A 66 0.51 -10.01 -18.60
CA GLY A 66 1.39 -10.99 -19.23
C GLY A 66 2.85 -10.78 -18.84
N THR A 67 3.68 -10.47 -19.82
CA THR A 67 5.11 -10.18 -19.66
C THR A 67 5.41 -8.72 -19.28
N GLY A 68 4.39 -7.85 -19.26
CA GLY A 68 4.56 -6.42 -19.06
C GLY A 68 5.10 -5.64 -20.25
N LEU A 69 5.10 -6.25 -21.45
CA LEU A 69 5.64 -5.60 -22.66
C LEU A 69 4.99 -4.25 -22.95
N ASN A 70 3.66 -4.15 -22.86
CA ASN A 70 2.94 -2.90 -23.10
C ASN A 70 3.34 -1.82 -22.10
N PHE A 71 3.49 -2.18 -20.83
CA PHE A 71 3.96 -1.27 -19.79
C PHE A 71 5.39 -0.78 -20.05
N LEU A 72 6.32 -1.68 -20.38
CA LEU A 72 7.71 -1.30 -20.67
C LEU A 72 7.80 -0.40 -21.91
N ALA A 73 7.03 -0.68 -22.95
CA ALA A 73 7.01 0.12 -24.18
C ALA A 73 6.46 1.53 -23.94
N VAL A 74 5.35 1.66 -23.21
CA VAL A 74 4.77 2.97 -22.91
C VAL A 74 5.65 3.77 -21.93
N TRP A 75 6.31 3.11 -20.98
CA TRP A 75 7.26 3.75 -20.07
C TRP A 75 8.46 4.34 -20.85
N GLN A 76 9.02 3.59 -21.79
CA GLN A 76 10.09 4.09 -22.65
C GLN A 76 9.66 5.35 -23.40
N TRP A 77 8.49 5.34 -24.06
CA TRP A 77 7.97 6.48 -24.79
C TRP A 77 7.62 7.68 -23.90
N PHE A 78 7.12 7.41 -22.71
CA PHE A 78 6.83 8.47 -21.75
C PHE A 78 8.11 9.15 -21.23
N ASN A 79 9.19 8.40 -21.01
CA ASN A 79 10.47 8.98 -20.66
C ASN A 79 11.09 9.81 -21.81
N GLU A 80 10.90 9.39 -23.03
CA GLU A 80 11.29 10.19 -24.20
C GLU A 80 10.44 11.48 -24.29
N PHE A 81 9.13 11.38 -24.07
CA PHE A 81 8.23 12.53 -24.00
C PHE A 81 8.67 13.52 -22.94
N ARG A 82 8.93 13.07 -21.71
CA ARG A 82 9.37 13.95 -20.60
C ARG A 82 10.66 14.69 -20.88
N ARG A 83 11.63 14.03 -21.52
CA ARG A 83 12.90 14.65 -21.92
C ARG A 83 12.71 15.73 -22.98
N ASN A 84 11.81 15.48 -23.92
CA ASN A 84 11.55 16.41 -25.03
C ASN A 84 10.59 17.56 -24.66
N HIS A 85 9.79 17.38 -23.61
CA HIS A 85 8.77 18.34 -23.14
C HIS A 85 8.86 18.58 -21.63
N PRO A 86 9.99 19.13 -21.12
CA PRO A 86 10.19 19.29 -19.67
C PRO A 86 9.16 20.23 -19.02
N ASP A 87 8.59 21.16 -19.77
CA ASP A 87 7.61 22.14 -19.30
C ASP A 87 6.14 21.66 -19.45
N ALA A 88 5.89 20.47 -20.00
CA ALA A 88 4.54 19.94 -20.11
C ALA A 88 3.87 19.83 -18.73
N ALA A 89 2.55 20.05 -18.69
CA ALA A 89 1.75 19.86 -17.47
C ALA A 89 1.79 18.40 -17.00
N LEU A 90 1.80 17.46 -17.93
CA LEU A 90 1.91 16.03 -17.67
C LEU A 90 3.31 15.66 -17.17
N LYS A 91 3.37 15.16 -15.93
CA LYS A 91 4.61 14.74 -15.24
C LYS A 91 4.66 13.26 -14.93
N GLU A 92 3.52 12.59 -14.85
CA GLU A 92 3.40 11.25 -14.30
C GLU A 92 2.55 10.34 -15.18
N LEU A 93 3.03 9.12 -15.36
CA LEU A 93 2.31 8.02 -15.98
C LEU A 93 1.87 7.02 -14.92
N HIS A 94 0.59 6.69 -14.91
CA HIS A 94 0.02 5.66 -14.05
C HIS A 94 -0.55 4.52 -14.91
N PHE A 95 -0.08 3.32 -14.68
CA PHE A 95 -0.49 2.14 -15.42
C PHE A 95 -1.21 1.16 -14.48
N ILE A 96 -2.44 0.81 -14.78
CA ILE A 96 -3.25 -0.14 -14.02
C ILE A 96 -3.47 -1.37 -14.87
N SER A 97 -3.01 -2.53 -14.41
CA SER A 97 -3.14 -3.79 -15.15
C SER A 97 -3.63 -4.93 -14.26
N PHE A 98 -4.20 -5.94 -14.87
CA PHE A 98 -4.77 -7.12 -14.21
C PHE A 98 -4.05 -8.37 -14.70
N GLU A 99 -3.80 -9.33 -13.79
CA GLU A 99 -3.20 -10.61 -14.13
C GLU A 99 -3.73 -11.74 -13.24
N LYS A 100 -4.33 -12.72 -13.86
CA LYS A 100 -4.88 -13.89 -13.16
C LYS A 100 -3.79 -14.89 -12.78
N TYR A 101 -2.83 -15.06 -13.67
CA TYR A 101 -1.72 -16.01 -13.54
C TYR A 101 -0.39 -15.29 -13.77
N PRO A 102 0.14 -14.55 -12.77
CA PRO A 102 1.38 -13.82 -12.94
C PRO A 102 2.54 -14.76 -13.26
N LEU A 103 3.43 -14.33 -14.14
CA LEU A 103 4.65 -15.07 -14.42
C LEU A 103 5.49 -15.18 -13.15
N SER A 104 6.26 -16.25 -13.02
CA SER A 104 7.35 -16.28 -12.03
C SER A 104 8.39 -15.22 -12.40
N LEU A 105 9.15 -14.74 -11.42
CA LEU A 105 10.22 -13.77 -11.69
C LEU A 105 11.27 -14.33 -12.69
N ALA A 106 11.53 -15.64 -12.63
CA ALA A 106 12.45 -16.30 -13.54
C ALA A 106 11.94 -16.28 -14.98
N ASP A 107 10.65 -16.62 -15.19
CA ASP A 107 10.03 -16.59 -16.51
C ASP A 107 9.90 -15.17 -17.05
N LEU A 108 9.58 -14.21 -16.19
CA LEU A 108 9.54 -12.79 -16.54
C LEU A 108 10.90 -12.29 -17.06
N LYS A 109 11.98 -12.59 -16.34
CA LYS A 109 13.34 -12.26 -16.74
C LYS A 109 13.69 -12.85 -18.10
N LYS A 110 13.38 -14.14 -18.30
CA LYS A 110 13.64 -14.83 -19.55
C LYS A 110 12.83 -14.24 -20.71
N ALA A 111 11.55 -13.88 -20.49
CA ALA A 111 10.74 -13.22 -21.51
C ALA A 111 11.30 -11.85 -21.93
N HIS A 112 11.83 -11.09 -20.99
CA HIS A 112 12.40 -9.76 -21.26
C HIS A 112 13.70 -9.80 -22.09
N GLU A 113 14.39 -10.93 -22.16
CA GLU A 113 15.56 -11.10 -23.05
C GLU A 113 15.22 -10.88 -24.53
N ALA A 114 13.95 -11.02 -24.90
CA ALA A 114 13.48 -10.75 -26.27
C ALA A 114 13.58 -9.28 -26.68
N TRP A 115 13.72 -8.35 -25.73
CA TRP A 115 13.73 -6.91 -25.99
C TRP A 115 14.93 -6.20 -25.35
N PRO A 116 16.14 -6.34 -25.89
CA PRO A 116 17.35 -5.70 -25.35
C PRO A 116 17.23 -4.18 -25.21
N GLU A 117 16.47 -3.53 -26.11
CA GLU A 117 16.22 -2.09 -26.06
C GLU A 117 15.37 -1.62 -24.87
N LEU A 118 14.67 -2.53 -24.18
CA LEU A 118 13.90 -2.28 -22.97
C LEU A 118 14.61 -2.76 -21.70
N ALA A 119 15.83 -3.26 -21.78
CA ALA A 119 16.53 -3.94 -20.68
C ALA A 119 16.60 -3.09 -19.41
N GLU A 120 16.89 -1.79 -19.52
CA GLU A 120 16.97 -0.89 -18.37
C GLU A 120 15.63 -0.78 -17.62
N TYR A 121 14.52 -0.69 -18.35
CA TYR A 121 13.17 -0.64 -17.78
C TYR A 121 12.77 -1.99 -17.20
N ALA A 122 13.10 -3.07 -17.89
CA ALA A 122 12.83 -4.43 -17.46
C ALA A 122 13.53 -4.78 -16.15
N GLU A 123 14.79 -4.42 -15.98
CA GLU A 123 15.55 -4.62 -14.74
C GLU A 123 14.93 -3.88 -13.55
N LYS A 124 14.50 -2.64 -13.76
CA LYS A 124 13.80 -1.86 -12.72
C LYS A 124 12.47 -2.50 -12.32
N LEU A 125 11.68 -2.99 -13.28
CA LEU A 125 10.45 -3.72 -13.01
C LEU A 125 10.71 -5.03 -12.25
N GLN A 126 11.67 -5.84 -12.74
CA GLN A 126 12.02 -7.13 -12.12
C GLN A 126 12.46 -7.00 -10.67
N LYS A 127 13.17 -5.92 -10.32
CA LYS A 127 13.61 -5.66 -8.96
C LYS A 127 12.45 -5.52 -7.97
N HIS A 128 11.30 -5.00 -8.41
CA HIS A 128 10.13 -4.73 -7.58
C HIS A 128 8.91 -5.58 -7.93
N TYR A 129 9.08 -6.57 -8.83
CA TYR A 129 7.99 -7.46 -9.22
C TYR A 129 7.46 -8.23 -8.01
N PRO A 130 6.15 -8.16 -7.71
CA PRO A 130 5.61 -8.70 -6.46
C PRO A 130 5.52 -10.22 -6.46
N ALA A 131 5.60 -10.81 -5.27
CA ALA A 131 5.24 -12.19 -5.05
C ALA A 131 3.75 -12.43 -5.39
N ALA A 132 3.39 -13.68 -5.71
CA ALA A 132 2.02 -14.08 -6.09
C ALA A 132 1.04 -14.00 -4.90
N VAL A 133 0.71 -12.80 -4.51
CA VAL A 133 -0.24 -12.44 -3.44
C VAL A 133 -1.46 -11.77 -4.08
N PRO A 134 -2.71 -12.09 -3.70
CA PRO A 134 -3.88 -11.42 -4.23
C PRO A 134 -3.88 -9.91 -3.98
N GLU A 135 -4.72 -9.19 -4.67
CA GLU A 135 -5.00 -7.76 -4.57
C GLU A 135 -4.05 -6.89 -5.42
N CYS A 136 -4.11 -5.58 -5.18
CA CYS A 136 -3.32 -4.60 -5.90
C CYS A 136 -1.91 -4.47 -5.33
N HIS A 137 -0.93 -4.51 -6.20
CA HIS A 137 0.47 -4.26 -5.88
C HIS A 137 0.93 -2.99 -6.58
N ARG A 138 1.09 -1.91 -5.82
CA ARG A 138 1.65 -0.66 -6.31
C ARG A 138 3.17 -0.74 -6.42
N ILE A 139 3.70 -0.43 -7.59
CA ILE A 139 5.12 -0.26 -7.84
C ILE A 139 5.37 1.18 -8.24
N VAL A 140 6.20 1.88 -7.49
CA VAL A 140 6.55 3.28 -7.73
C VAL A 140 7.98 3.33 -8.26
N LEU A 141 8.14 3.91 -9.43
CA LEU A 141 9.39 3.95 -10.17
C LEU A 141 9.75 5.40 -10.53
N GLU A 142 11.03 5.65 -10.73
CA GLU A 142 11.56 6.96 -11.14
C GLU A 142 11.03 8.11 -10.30
N ASP A 143 11.10 7.95 -8.99
CA ASP A 143 10.64 8.92 -7.99
C ASP A 143 9.18 9.36 -8.20
N GLY A 144 8.33 8.41 -8.59
CA GLY A 144 6.89 8.61 -8.78
C GLY A 144 6.46 9.08 -10.16
N ALA A 145 7.39 9.34 -11.07
CA ALA A 145 7.05 9.67 -12.44
C ALA A 145 6.34 8.50 -13.16
N ILE A 146 6.63 7.28 -12.74
CA ILE A 146 6.01 6.05 -13.24
C ILE A 146 5.39 5.29 -12.06
N THR A 147 4.11 5.01 -12.14
CA THR A 147 3.40 4.16 -11.16
C THR A 147 2.73 3.01 -11.89
N LEU A 148 2.95 1.79 -11.41
CA LEU A 148 2.25 0.59 -11.85
C LEU A 148 1.39 0.06 -10.70
N ASP A 149 0.09 -0.06 -10.92
CA ASP A 149 -0.84 -0.80 -10.05
C ASP A 149 -1.17 -2.13 -10.71
N LEU A 150 -0.57 -3.20 -10.21
CA LEU A 150 -0.70 -4.55 -10.74
C LEU A 150 -1.66 -5.37 -9.87
N TRP A 151 -2.84 -5.68 -10.41
CA TRP A 151 -3.89 -6.42 -9.72
C TRP A 151 -3.76 -7.92 -10.02
N PHE A 152 -3.47 -8.70 -8.99
CA PHE A 152 -3.41 -10.16 -9.09
C PHE A 152 -4.75 -10.79 -8.70
N GLY A 153 -5.37 -11.44 -9.66
CA GLY A 153 -6.66 -12.11 -9.52
C GLY A 153 -7.44 -12.14 -10.82
N ASP A 154 -8.59 -12.80 -10.81
CA ASP A 154 -9.48 -12.80 -11.96
C ASP A 154 -10.05 -11.39 -12.21
N ILE A 155 -9.92 -10.90 -13.43
CA ILE A 155 -10.33 -9.53 -13.78
C ILE A 155 -11.81 -9.26 -13.51
N LYS A 156 -12.68 -10.29 -13.61
CA LYS A 156 -14.11 -10.16 -13.28
C LYS A 156 -14.36 -9.82 -11.81
N ASP A 157 -13.44 -10.22 -10.92
CA ASP A 157 -13.52 -9.97 -9.48
C ASP A 157 -12.73 -8.72 -9.08
N CYS A 158 -11.58 -8.49 -9.72
CA CYS A 158 -10.67 -7.36 -9.41
C CYS A 158 -11.16 -6.03 -9.98
N MET A 159 -11.58 -5.97 -11.25
CA MET A 159 -11.92 -4.71 -11.91
C MET A 159 -13.09 -3.97 -11.24
N PRO A 160 -14.18 -4.63 -10.78
CA PRO A 160 -15.25 -3.96 -10.03
C PRO A 160 -14.80 -3.38 -8.69
N GLN A 161 -13.66 -3.86 -8.14
CA GLN A 161 -13.09 -3.41 -6.87
C GLN A 161 -12.09 -2.25 -7.04
N VAL A 162 -11.75 -1.86 -8.26
CA VAL A 162 -10.93 -0.67 -8.49
C VAL A 162 -11.74 0.56 -8.10
N PRO A 163 -11.28 1.39 -7.15
CA PRO A 163 -12.02 2.58 -6.72
C PRO A 163 -12.12 3.61 -7.85
N TYR A 164 -13.30 4.13 -8.09
CA TYR A 164 -13.52 5.22 -9.04
C TYR A 164 -14.63 6.17 -8.58
N ASN A 165 -14.58 7.39 -9.07
CA ASN A 165 -15.55 8.44 -8.82
C ASN A 165 -16.34 8.81 -10.09
N GLU A 166 -17.20 9.82 -9.99
CA GLU A 166 -18.03 10.28 -11.10
C GLU A 166 -17.26 10.77 -12.34
N GLN A 167 -16.00 11.17 -12.21
CA GLN A 167 -15.16 11.60 -13.33
C GLN A 167 -14.57 10.43 -14.11
N GLY A 168 -14.55 9.24 -13.52
CA GLY A 168 -13.79 8.10 -14.02
C GLY A 168 -12.32 8.18 -13.68
N LEU A 169 -11.55 7.22 -14.19
CA LEU A 169 -10.16 7.01 -13.79
C LEU A 169 -9.19 6.90 -14.98
N ILE A 170 -9.59 6.19 -16.02
CA ILE A 170 -8.74 5.76 -17.13
C ILE A 170 -8.82 6.74 -18.30
N ASP A 171 -7.67 7.19 -18.80
CA ASP A 171 -7.52 8.04 -19.97
C ASP A 171 -7.36 7.24 -21.28
N ALA A 172 -6.76 6.07 -21.19
CA ALA A 172 -6.58 5.16 -22.34
C ALA A 172 -6.66 3.69 -21.92
N TRP A 173 -7.39 2.88 -22.65
CA TRP A 173 -7.48 1.44 -22.44
C TRP A 173 -6.63 0.67 -23.48
N PHE A 174 -5.78 -0.22 -22.97
CA PHE A 174 -5.13 -1.29 -23.72
C PHE A 174 -5.92 -2.58 -23.49
N LEU A 175 -6.86 -2.89 -24.37
CA LEU A 175 -7.66 -4.11 -24.27
C LEU A 175 -6.85 -5.27 -24.85
N ASP A 176 -6.05 -5.88 -23.99
CA ASP A 176 -5.11 -6.95 -24.30
C ASP A 176 -5.44 -8.23 -23.54
N GLY A 177 -4.81 -9.32 -23.91
CA GLY A 177 -4.96 -10.66 -23.36
C GLY A 177 -4.86 -11.71 -24.45
N PHE A 178 -5.01 -12.97 -24.07
CA PHE A 178 -5.10 -14.06 -25.06
C PHE A 178 -6.28 -13.88 -25.98
N ALA A 179 -6.17 -14.38 -27.22
CA ALA A 179 -7.17 -14.18 -28.26
C ALA A 179 -8.58 -14.56 -27.79
N PRO A 180 -9.65 -13.84 -28.24
CA PRO A 180 -11.01 -14.11 -27.78
C PRO A 180 -11.47 -15.57 -27.97
N SER A 181 -10.97 -16.26 -28.99
CA SER A 181 -11.21 -17.70 -29.22
C SER A 181 -10.49 -18.62 -28.26
N LYS A 182 -9.41 -18.17 -27.64
CA LYS A 182 -8.58 -18.93 -26.68
C LYS A 182 -8.95 -18.63 -25.23
N ASN A 183 -9.48 -17.45 -24.93
CA ASN A 183 -9.91 -17.02 -23.61
C ASN A 183 -11.32 -16.37 -23.62
N PRO A 184 -12.36 -17.09 -24.04
CA PRO A 184 -13.70 -16.52 -24.20
C PRO A 184 -14.33 -16.05 -22.85
N GLU A 185 -13.88 -16.57 -21.72
CA GLU A 185 -14.37 -16.18 -20.41
C GLU A 185 -14.04 -14.73 -20.04
N MET A 186 -12.94 -14.18 -20.55
CA MET A 186 -12.56 -12.80 -20.32
C MET A 186 -13.31 -11.83 -21.23
N TRP A 187 -13.47 -12.17 -22.51
CA TRP A 187 -14.04 -11.29 -23.55
C TRP A 187 -15.57 -11.32 -23.56
N ASN A 188 -16.20 -10.60 -22.61
CA ASN A 188 -17.64 -10.60 -22.43
C ASN A 188 -18.17 -9.20 -22.13
N GLN A 189 -19.50 -9.04 -22.14
CA GLN A 189 -20.16 -7.75 -21.89
C GLN A 189 -19.89 -7.19 -20.50
N ASN A 190 -19.72 -8.04 -19.50
CA ASN A 190 -19.40 -7.59 -18.14
C ASN A 190 -18.02 -6.91 -18.07
N LEU A 191 -17.01 -7.44 -18.78
CA LEU A 191 -15.70 -6.79 -18.92
C LEU A 191 -15.85 -5.40 -19.53
N PHE A 192 -16.55 -5.30 -20.67
CA PHE A 192 -16.70 -4.04 -21.40
C PHE A 192 -17.46 -2.99 -20.59
N ASN A 193 -18.50 -3.40 -19.86
CA ASN A 193 -19.25 -2.52 -18.97
C ASN A 193 -18.37 -2.00 -17.82
N ASN A 194 -17.53 -2.85 -17.22
CA ASN A 194 -16.62 -2.44 -16.15
C ASN A 194 -15.49 -1.52 -16.68
N MET A 195 -14.99 -1.76 -17.88
CA MET A 195 -14.07 -0.83 -18.55
C MET A 195 -14.71 0.56 -18.73
N ALA A 196 -15.98 0.60 -19.15
CA ALA A 196 -16.72 1.85 -19.32
C ALA A 196 -16.92 2.61 -18.00
N LYS A 197 -17.19 1.91 -16.90
CA LYS A 197 -17.33 2.51 -15.56
C LYS A 197 -16.04 3.21 -15.11
N LEU A 198 -14.88 2.61 -15.41
CA LEU A 198 -13.57 3.18 -15.06
C LEU A 198 -13.10 4.25 -16.05
N ALA A 199 -13.63 4.30 -17.27
CA ALA A 199 -13.20 5.25 -18.29
C ALA A 199 -13.57 6.69 -17.93
N LYS A 200 -12.67 7.64 -18.19
CA LYS A 200 -13.00 9.07 -18.21
C LYS A 200 -13.80 9.43 -19.48
N GLN A 201 -14.41 10.59 -19.49
CA GLN A 201 -14.92 11.17 -20.74
C GLN A 201 -13.76 11.30 -21.74
N ASP A 202 -13.97 10.97 -23.01
CA ASP A 202 -12.96 10.96 -24.08
C ASP A 202 -11.83 9.92 -23.90
N CYS A 203 -11.97 8.98 -22.97
CA CYS A 203 -11.05 7.84 -22.85
C CYS A 203 -10.97 7.08 -24.17
N THR A 204 -9.77 6.81 -24.64
CA THR A 204 -9.52 6.01 -25.85
C THR A 204 -9.39 4.53 -25.54
N VAL A 205 -9.64 3.67 -26.51
CA VAL A 205 -9.46 2.22 -26.39
C VAL A 205 -8.98 1.62 -27.70
N ALA A 206 -8.04 0.70 -27.61
CA ALA A 206 -7.55 -0.07 -28.74
C ALA A 206 -7.34 -1.54 -28.38
N THR A 207 -7.53 -2.42 -29.36
CA THR A 207 -7.26 -3.85 -29.23
C THR A 207 -6.84 -4.45 -30.57
N PHE A 208 -6.04 -5.51 -30.51
CA PHE A 208 -5.50 -6.22 -31.67
C PHE A 208 -6.56 -7.01 -32.49
N THR A 209 -7.72 -7.26 -31.89
CA THR A 209 -8.79 -8.05 -32.53
C THR A 209 -9.77 -7.19 -33.34
N ALA A 210 -10.35 -7.76 -34.41
CA ALA A 210 -11.45 -7.18 -35.15
C ALA A 210 -12.76 -7.94 -34.93
N ALA A 211 -12.85 -8.80 -33.92
CA ALA A 211 -14.01 -9.65 -33.66
C ALA A 211 -15.29 -8.80 -33.50
N GLY A 212 -16.31 -9.17 -34.28
CA GLY A 212 -17.55 -8.36 -34.35
C GLY A 212 -18.29 -8.26 -33.00
N PHE A 213 -18.24 -9.31 -32.19
CA PHE A 213 -18.89 -9.28 -30.86
C PHE A 213 -18.16 -8.36 -29.89
N VAL A 214 -16.84 -8.24 -29.94
CA VAL A 214 -16.05 -7.32 -29.14
C VAL A 214 -16.39 -5.88 -29.51
N ARG A 215 -16.43 -5.56 -30.81
CA ARG A 215 -16.80 -4.23 -31.29
C ARG A 215 -18.22 -3.84 -30.86
N ARG A 216 -19.19 -4.75 -31.04
CA ARG A 216 -20.59 -4.50 -30.62
C ARG A 216 -20.71 -4.34 -29.13
N GLY A 217 -20.05 -5.19 -28.33
CA GLY A 217 -20.08 -5.13 -26.88
C GLY A 217 -19.46 -3.85 -26.31
N LEU A 218 -18.36 -3.37 -26.87
CA LEU A 218 -17.78 -2.07 -26.51
C LEU A 218 -18.68 -0.90 -26.88
N ASN A 219 -19.34 -0.96 -28.07
CA ASN A 219 -20.33 0.07 -28.44
C ASN A 219 -21.54 0.08 -27.51
N GLU A 220 -22.03 -1.08 -27.11
CA GLU A 220 -23.11 -1.20 -26.12
C GLU A 220 -22.71 -0.64 -24.74
N ALA A 221 -21.43 -0.75 -24.37
CA ALA A 221 -20.89 -0.19 -23.13
C ALA A 221 -20.67 1.33 -23.18
N GLY A 222 -20.81 1.98 -24.35
CA GLY A 222 -20.69 3.44 -24.52
C GLY A 222 -19.45 3.93 -25.26
N PHE A 223 -18.58 3.02 -25.75
CA PHE A 223 -17.46 3.39 -26.61
C PHE A 223 -17.90 3.45 -28.07
N ALA A 224 -17.40 4.41 -28.84
CA ALA A 224 -17.59 4.48 -30.30
C ALA A 224 -16.45 3.78 -31.01
N MET A 225 -16.61 2.50 -31.29
CA MET A 225 -15.57 1.64 -31.89
C MET A 225 -15.67 1.60 -33.41
N LYS A 226 -14.52 1.73 -34.06
CA LYS A 226 -14.38 1.59 -35.52
C LYS A 226 -13.28 0.61 -35.89
N LYS A 227 -13.41 0.02 -37.08
CA LYS A 227 -12.35 -0.77 -37.69
C LYS A 227 -11.23 0.14 -38.20
N VAL A 228 -10.00 -0.23 -37.91
CA VAL A 228 -8.80 0.43 -38.40
C VAL A 228 -7.85 -0.64 -39.00
N LYS A 229 -6.84 -0.21 -39.72
CA LYS A 229 -5.85 -1.13 -40.28
C LYS A 229 -5.15 -1.93 -39.20
N GLY A 230 -5.07 -3.25 -39.32
CA GLY A 230 -4.35 -4.13 -38.43
C GLY A 230 -2.84 -4.04 -38.59
N PHE A 231 -2.08 -4.60 -37.65
CA PHE A 231 -0.62 -4.67 -37.70
C PHE A 231 -0.13 -5.81 -38.61
N GLY A 232 0.93 -5.57 -39.31
CA GLY A 232 1.57 -6.57 -40.18
C GLY A 232 0.63 -7.12 -41.25
N THR A 233 0.37 -8.41 -41.21
CA THR A 233 -0.53 -9.11 -42.16
C THR A 233 -2.00 -9.07 -41.75
N LYS A 234 -2.32 -8.61 -40.52
CA LYS A 234 -3.69 -8.49 -40.05
C LYS A 234 -4.41 -7.38 -40.81
N ARG A 235 -5.55 -7.73 -41.45
CA ARG A 235 -6.32 -6.78 -42.24
C ARG A 235 -6.91 -5.66 -41.42
N GLU A 236 -7.47 -5.98 -40.28
CA GLU A 236 -8.25 -5.05 -39.43
C GLU A 236 -8.00 -5.31 -37.95
N MET A 237 -8.11 -4.27 -37.16
CA MET A 237 -8.28 -4.23 -35.71
C MET A 237 -9.33 -3.19 -35.36
N ILE A 238 -9.67 -2.99 -34.07
CA ILE A 238 -10.60 -1.97 -33.65
C ILE A 238 -9.99 -1.00 -32.65
N ALA A 239 -10.38 0.27 -32.79
CA ALA A 239 -10.04 1.34 -31.87
C ALA A 239 -11.22 2.32 -31.77
N GLY A 240 -11.29 3.09 -30.72
CA GLY A 240 -12.36 4.07 -30.51
C GLY A 240 -12.16 4.89 -29.23
N SER A 241 -13.23 5.58 -28.84
CA SER A 241 -13.24 6.42 -27.63
C SER A 241 -14.57 6.37 -26.91
N MET A 242 -14.58 6.74 -25.64
CA MET A 242 -15.79 6.88 -24.82
C MET A 242 -16.57 8.10 -25.29
N GLU A 243 -17.81 7.90 -25.77
CA GLU A 243 -18.71 8.98 -26.16
C GLU A 243 -19.79 9.27 -25.14
N GLN A 244 -20.29 8.24 -24.48
CA GLN A 244 -21.40 8.37 -23.53
C GLN A 244 -21.02 7.69 -22.22
N ARG A 245 -20.60 8.50 -21.26
CA ARG A 245 -20.23 8.05 -19.94
C ARG A 245 -21.34 8.32 -18.92
N GLU A 246 -21.71 7.29 -18.17
CA GLU A 246 -22.58 7.46 -16.99
C GLU A 246 -21.75 7.96 -15.80
N LYS A 247 -22.26 9.02 -15.13
CA LYS A 247 -21.65 9.53 -13.90
C LYS A 247 -22.02 8.60 -12.74
N GLN A 248 -21.06 7.85 -12.26
CA GLN A 248 -21.24 6.92 -11.14
C GLN A 248 -19.96 6.76 -10.35
N SER A 249 -20.08 6.29 -9.11
CA SER A 249 -18.99 5.96 -8.19
C SER A 249 -19.27 4.61 -7.57
N ASN A 250 -18.24 3.84 -7.23
CA ASN A 250 -18.39 2.59 -6.49
C ASN A 250 -18.14 2.72 -4.98
N HIS A 251 -17.98 3.94 -4.48
CA HIS A 251 -17.93 4.19 -3.05
C HIS A 251 -19.35 4.25 -2.45
N LEU A 252 -19.54 3.54 -1.34
CA LEU A 252 -20.77 3.65 -0.57
C LEU A 252 -20.90 5.05 0.05
N ALA A 253 -22.10 5.61 0.09
CA ALA A 253 -22.34 6.96 0.61
C ALA A 253 -21.78 7.18 2.02
N TRP A 254 -21.95 6.21 2.91
CA TRP A 254 -21.43 6.26 4.28
C TRP A 254 -19.93 5.95 4.40
N PHE A 255 -19.24 5.62 3.30
CA PHE A 255 -17.80 5.45 3.21
C PHE A 255 -17.20 6.27 2.05
N ASN A 256 -17.84 7.38 1.74
CA ASN A 256 -17.35 8.30 0.72
C ASN A 256 -15.93 8.79 1.05
N ARG A 257 -15.07 8.79 0.02
CA ARG A 257 -13.68 9.26 0.09
C ARG A 257 -13.49 10.45 -0.83
N ALA A 258 -13.69 11.63 -0.28
CA ALA A 258 -13.48 12.87 -1.03
C ALA A 258 -11.98 13.20 -1.14
N ALA A 259 -11.55 13.64 -2.31
CA ALA A 259 -10.26 14.29 -2.49
C ALA A 259 -10.25 15.67 -1.83
N SER A 260 -9.07 16.26 -1.64
CA SER A 260 -9.01 17.66 -1.22
C SER A 260 -9.45 18.57 -2.37
N SER A 261 -10.25 19.59 -2.04
CA SER A 261 -10.69 20.61 -2.99
C SER A 261 -9.63 21.70 -3.22
N ASN A 262 -8.62 21.79 -2.36
CA ASN A 262 -7.53 22.77 -2.44
C ASN A 262 -6.23 22.18 -1.92
N LEU A 263 -5.21 22.14 -2.78
CA LEU A 263 -3.89 21.59 -2.53
C LEU A 263 -2.79 22.66 -2.39
N ASP A 264 -3.14 23.95 -2.25
CA ASP A 264 -2.16 25.04 -2.21
C ASP A 264 -1.16 24.87 -1.06
N SER A 265 -1.61 24.34 0.08
CA SER A 265 -0.78 24.13 1.26
C SER A 265 -1.33 22.99 2.11
N ILE A 266 -0.50 22.00 2.40
CA ILE A 266 -0.86 20.82 3.19
C ILE A 266 -0.10 20.82 4.51
N ALA A 267 -0.83 20.77 5.64
CA ALA A 267 -0.23 20.55 6.95
C ALA A 267 -0.32 19.07 7.35
N ILE A 268 0.76 18.55 7.92
CA ILE A 268 0.78 17.23 8.59
C ILE A 268 1.07 17.46 10.07
N VAL A 269 0.18 17.01 10.94
CA VAL A 269 0.33 17.11 12.40
C VAL A 269 0.87 15.79 12.94
N GLY A 270 2.12 15.79 13.40
CA GLY A 270 2.82 14.63 13.93
C GLY A 270 4.23 14.45 13.36
N GLY A 271 5.12 13.79 14.10
CA GLY A 271 6.53 13.60 13.74
C GLY A 271 6.94 12.13 13.63
N GLY A 272 6.00 11.20 13.47
CA GLY A 272 6.28 9.77 13.38
C GLY A 272 6.47 9.26 11.96
N ILE A 273 6.61 7.93 11.81
CA ILE A 273 6.80 7.27 10.51
C ILE A 273 5.62 7.49 9.54
N ALA A 274 4.38 7.57 10.05
CA ALA A 274 3.22 7.89 9.24
C ALA A 274 3.34 9.25 8.57
N SER A 275 3.72 10.26 9.34
CA SER A 275 3.94 11.64 8.86
C SER A 275 5.09 11.72 7.85
N ALA A 276 6.22 11.06 8.14
CA ALA A 276 7.38 11.07 7.25
C ALA A 276 7.10 10.37 5.92
N ALA A 277 6.46 9.20 5.95
CA ALA A 277 6.07 8.48 4.74
C ALA A 277 5.06 9.28 3.90
N LEU A 278 4.06 9.90 4.54
CA LEU A 278 3.07 10.72 3.87
C LEU A 278 3.71 12.00 3.28
N ALA A 279 4.59 12.67 4.02
CA ALA A 279 5.30 13.84 3.53
C ALA A 279 6.13 13.52 2.27
N LYS A 280 6.92 12.44 2.29
CA LYS A 280 7.67 11.98 1.11
C LYS A 280 6.72 11.75 -0.08
N THR A 281 5.61 11.11 0.15
CA THR A 281 4.64 10.73 -0.88
C THR A 281 3.93 11.94 -1.49
N LEU A 282 3.60 12.96 -0.68
CA LEU A 282 2.99 14.21 -1.14
C LEU A 282 4.00 15.13 -1.84
N VAL A 283 5.19 15.31 -1.29
CA VAL A 283 6.26 16.14 -1.90
C VAL A 283 6.65 15.57 -3.26
N ARG A 284 6.76 14.25 -3.38
CA ARG A 284 7.01 13.57 -4.67
C ARG A 284 5.94 13.88 -5.73
N ARG A 285 4.70 14.15 -5.30
CA ARG A 285 3.59 14.61 -6.16
C ARG A 285 3.61 16.13 -6.43
N GLY A 286 4.67 16.83 -6.01
CA GLY A 286 4.80 18.28 -6.19
C GLY A 286 3.98 19.11 -5.21
N GLN A 287 3.53 18.53 -4.08
CA GLN A 287 2.73 19.25 -3.10
C GLN A 287 3.59 20.01 -2.08
N ASN A 288 3.11 21.18 -1.66
CA ASN A 288 3.71 21.97 -0.60
C ASN A 288 3.26 21.42 0.77
N VAL A 289 4.21 20.97 1.58
CA VAL A 289 3.93 20.29 2.85
C VAL A 289 4.65 20.98 4.00
N THR A 290 3.90 21.30 5.06
CA THR A 290 4.45 21.73 6.36
C THR A 290 4.14 20.68 7.42
N LEU A 291 5.17 20.16 8.07
CA LEU A 291 5.05 19.20 9.16
C LEU A 291 5.16 19.89 10.51
N TYR A 292 4.20 19.67 11.40
CA TYR A 292 4.20 20.16 12.77
C TYR A 292 4.50 19.03 13.73
N CYS A 293 5.63 19.11 14.41
CA CYS A 293 6.07 18.13 15.42
C CYS A 293 6.21 18.83 16.76
N LYS A 294 5.58 18.27 17.81
CA LYS A 294 5.66 18.83 19.18
C LYS A 294 7.05 18.70 19.80
N ASP A 295 7.80 17.68 19.39
CA ASP A 295 9.10 17.34 19.94
C ASP A 295 10.22 18.15 19.25
N THR A 296 11.42 18.13 19.85
CA THR A 296 12.61 18.83 19.31
C THR A 296 13.16 18.17 18.03
N GLN A 297 12.76 16.92 17.76
CA GLN A 297 13.13 16.15 16.58
C GLN A 297 12.05 15.10 16.27
N PRO A 298 12.00 14.55 15.04
CA PRO A 298 11.03 13.51 14.72
C PRO A 298 11.37 12.18 15.41
N ALA A 299 10.37 11.28 15.46
CA ALA A 299 10.46 9.93 16.00
C ALA A 299 10.70 9.84 17.52
N GLU A 300 10.22 10.79 18.30
CA GLU A 300 10.29 10.72 19.76
C GLU A 300 9.14 9.91 20.39
N GLY A 301 8.06 9.64 19.66
CA GLY A 301 6.94 8.78 20.09
C GLY A 301 7.16 7.29 19.80
N ALA A 302 6.11 6.60 19.35
CA ALA A 302 6.13 5.17 19.04
C ALA A 302 7.11 4.78 17.92
N SER A 303 7.51 5.73 17.06
CA SER A 303 8.51 5.53 16.01
C SER A 303 9.97 5.61 16.51
N GLY A 304 10.20 5.78 17.81
CA GLY A 304 11.53 5.96 18.40
C GLY A 304 12.31 4.68 18.68
N ASN A 305 11.81 3.50 18.31
CA ASN A 305 12.48 2.23 18.58
C ASN A 305 13.79 2.09 17.81
N ARG A 306 14.74 1.28 18.34
CA ARG A 306 16.02 1.00 17.68
C ARG A 306 15.96 -0.13 16.66
N GLN A 307 15.11 -1.12 16.91
CA GLN A 307 14.87 -2.24 15.98
C GLN A 307 13.41 -2.62 16.06
N GLY A 308 12.67 -2.40 14.99
CA GLY A 308 11.28 -2.81 14.84
C GLY A 308 11.17 -3.94 13.82
N ALA A 309 10.45 -5.01 14.17
CA ALA A 309 10.19 -6.12 13.26
C ALA A 309 9.27 -5.69 12.11
N VAL A 310 9.60 -6.14 10.90
CA VAL A 310 8.84 -5.86 9.67
C VAL A 310 8.37 -7.17 9.07
N TYR A 311 7.09 -7.45 9.21
CA TYR A 311 6.43 -8.62 8.64
C TYR A 311 4.91 -8.40 8.62
N PRO A 312 4.15 -9.11 7.76
CA PRO A 312 2.71 -8.88 7.62
C PRO A 312 1.91 -9.45 8.80
N LEU A 313 0.78 -8.83 9.12
CA LEU A 313 -0.25 -9.44 9.95
C LEU A 313 -1.21 -10.21 9.04
N LEU A 314 -1.28 -11.54 9.21
CA LEU A 314 -2.06 -12.42 8.36
C LEU A 314 -3.09 -13.22 9.17
N ASN A 315 -4.16 -13.63 8.51
CA ASN A 315 -5.15 -14.58 9.04
C ASN A 315 -5.53 -15.63 8.00
N GLY A 316 -5.97 -16.79 8.45
CA GLY A 316 -6.33 -17.93 7.58
C GLY A 316 -7.47 -17.64 6.59
N PRO A 317 -8.56 -16.99 7.00
CA PRO A 317 -9.65 -16.65 6.08
C PRO A 317 -9.28 -15.63 4.98
N HIS A 318 -8.10 -15.03 5.04
CA HIS A 318 -7.67 -13.97 4.11
C HIS A 318 -8.72 -12.85 3.99
N THR A 319 -9.18 -12.36 5.13
CA THR A 319 -10.13 -11.24 5.24
C THR A 319 -9.42 -9.90 5.44
N GLY A 320 -10.14 -8.84 5.76
CA GLY A 320 -9.67 -7.46 5.84
C GLY A 320 -8.23 -7.27 6.32
N VAL A 321 -7.84 -7.91 7.41
CA VAL A 321 -6.48 -7.83 7.97
C VAL A 321 -5.42 -8.30 6.95
N SER A 322 -5.54 -9.51 6.42
CA SER A 322 -4.59 -10.03 5.42
C SER A 322 -4.62 -9.24 4.13
N ARG A 323 -5.80 -8.80 3.69
CA ARG A 323 -5.98 -8.05 2.46
C ARG A 323 -5.38 -6.65 2.52
N VAL A 324 -5.21 -6.08 3.72
CA VAL A 324 -4.47 -4.83 3.95
C VAL A 324 -2.97 -5.12 4.11
N PHE A 325 -2.61 -6.02 5.05
CA PHE A 325 -1.22 -6.14 5.47
C PHE A 325 -0.32 -6.94 4.52
N ALA A 326 -0.84 -7.86 3.72
CA ALA A 326 -0.02 -8.59 2.76
C ALA A 326 0.53 -7.67 1.64
N PRO A 327 -0.31 -6.93 0.89
CA PRO A 327 0.21 -5.97 -0.10
C PRO A 327 0.96 -4.81 0.55
N ALA A 328 0.55 -4.35 1.75
CA ALA A 328 1.25 -3.28 2.46
C ALA A 328 2.68 -3.67 2.84
N PHE A 329 2.90 -4.90 3.29
CA PHE A 329 4.24 -5.40 3.60
C PHE A 329 5.13 -5.49 2.36
N LEU A 330 4.62 -5.97 1.24
CA LEU A 330 5.38 -6.03 -0.02
C LEU A 330 5.76 -4.61 -0.49
N PHE A 331 4.85 -3.66 -0.36
CA PHE A 331 5.14 -2.26 -0.67
C PHE A 331 6.12 -1.63 0.33
N ALA A 332 5.99 -1.93 1.63
CA ALA A 332 6.91 -1.43 2.65
C ALA A 332 8.35 -1.88 2.38
N ARG A 333 8.53 -3.12 1.93
CA ARG A 333 9.84 -3.62 1.54
C ARG A 333 10.41 -2.83 0.34
N GLN A 334 9.63 -2.60 -0.70
CA GLN A 334 10.02 -1.75 -1.83
C GLN A 334 10.41 -0.35 -1.36
N PHE A 335 9.57 0.27 -0.53
CA PHE A 335 9.80 1.62 0.01
C PHE A 335 11.10 1.70 0.79
N VAL A 336 11.36 0.74 1.68
CA VAL A 336 12.58 0.68 2.50
C VAL A 336 13.82 0.47 1.62
N GLU A 337 13.78 -0.45 0.66
CA GLU A 337 14.88 -0.73 -0.26
C GLU A 337 15.21 0.47 -1.16
N GLN A 338 14.21 1.19 -1.63
CA GLN A 338 14.42 2.44 -2.39
C GLN A 338 15.00 3.54 -1.51
N THR A 339 14.44 3.71 -0.31
CA THR A 339 14.90 4.74 0.64
C THR A 339 16.34 4.50 1.10
N ALA A 340 16.75 3.24 1.29
CA ALA A 340 18.12 2.87 1.67
C ALA A 340 19.17 3.21 0.60
N GLN A 341 18.78 3.53 -0.62
CA GLN A 341 19.70 4.04 -1.64
C GLN A 341 20.00 5.54 -1.48
N GLU A 342 19.18 6.25 -0.72
CA GLU A 342 19.22 7.70 -0.59
C GLU A 342 19.64 8.15 0.82
N ILE A 343 19.27 7.39 1.84
CA ILE A 343 19.60 7.68 3.25
C ILE A 343 20.15 6.43 3.93
N ASP A 344 20.99 6.63 4.94
CA ASP A 344 21.55 5.57 5.77
C ASP A 344 20.72 5.36 7.03
N PHE A 345 20.31 4.12 7.30
CA PHE A 345 19.62 3.70 8.52
C PHE A 345 19.81 2.19 8.72
N ASP A 346 19.87 1.78 9.98
CA ASP A 346 20.07 0.38 10.32
C ASP A 346 18.87 -0.48 9.94
N HIS A 347 19.08 -1.52 9.17
CA HIS A 347 18.07 -2.51 8.80
C HIS A 347 18.71 -3.81 8.32
N ASP A 348 17.96 -4.91 8.42
CA ASP A 348 18.39 -6.20 7.89
C ASP A 348 17.16 -7.06 7.52
N TRP A 349 17.13 -7.56 6.29
CA TRP A 349 16.13 -8.47 5.79
C TRP A 349 16.48 -9.94 6.12
N CYS A 350 16.67 -10.19 7.39
CA CYS A 350 17.11 -11.47 7.94
C CYS A 350 15.99 -12.50 8.12
N GLY A 351 14.78 -12.18 7.73
CA GLY A 351 13.59 -12.98 8.02
C GLY A 351 13.01 -12.72 9.39
N VAL A 352 11.76 -13.16 9.57
CA VAL A 352 11.05 -13.18 10.86
C VAL A 352 10.54 -14.60 11.11
N THR A 353 10.79 -15.13 12.30
CA THR A 353 10.41 -16.48 12.71
C THR A 353 9.49 -16.42 13.90
N GLN A 354 8.25 -16.83 13.73
CA GLN A 354 7.20 -16.80 14.75
C GLN A 354 7.01 -18.19 15.33
N LEU A 355 7.30 -18.37 16.62
CA LEU A 355 7.33 -19.65 17.28
C LEU A 355 5.94 -20.18 17.65
N MET A 356 5.76 -21.48 17.54
CA MET A 356 4.64 -22.24 18.11
C MET A 356 5.00 -22.66 19.54
N TRP A 357 5.02 -21.70 20.47
CA TRP A 357 5.58 -21.85 21.80
C TRP A 357 4.59 -22.41 22.85
N ASP A 358 3.29 -22.40 22.53
CA ASP A 358 2.23 -23.05 23.32
C ASP A 358 1.10 -23.54 22.40
N ASP A 359 0.11 -24.23 22.96
CA ASP A 359 -1.02 -24.75 22.18
C ASP A 359 -1.82 -23.65 21.51
N LYS A 360 -2.01 -22.51 22.18
CA LYS A 360 -2.77 -21.37 21.66
C LYS A 360 -2.05 -20.70 20.46
N SER A 361 -0.76 -20.51 20.56
CA SER A 361 0.04 -19.96 19.45
C SER A 361 0.12 -20.92 18.29
N THR A 362 0.23 -22.23 18.57
CA THR A 362 0.19 -23.29 17.55
C THR A 362 -1.12 -23.28 16.79
N ASP A 363 -2.26 -23.31 17.49
CA ASP A 363 -3.60 -23.28 16.87
C ASP A 363 -3.80 -22.02 16.01
N LYS A 364 -3.35 -20.88 16.50
CA LYS A 364 -3.44 -19.61 15.77
C LYS A 364 -2.62 -19.62 14.49
N LEU A 365 -1.39 -20.11 14.54
CA LEU A 365 -0.49 -20.15 13.39
C LEU A 365 -0.90 -21.23 12.38
N GLU A 366 -1.39 -22.37 12.83
CA GLU A 366 -1.96 -23.41 11.94
C GLU A 366 -3.18 -22.88 11.18
N LYS A 367 -4.09 -22.18 11.85
CA LYS A 367 -5.24 -21.52 11.19
C LYS A 367 -4.80 -20.46 10.19
N MET A 368 -3.74 -19.72 10.47
CA MET A 368 -3.17 -18.75 9.53
C MET A 368 -2.65 -19.45 8.27
N LEU A 369 -1.99 -20.59 8.40
CA LEU A 369 -1.46 -21.37 7.28
C LEU A 369 -2.57 -21.92 6.36
N GLU A 370 -3.80 -22.10 6.85
CA GLU A 370 -4.96 -22.48 6.02
C GLU A 370 -5.28 -21.42 4.94
N GLY A 371 -4.78 -20.20 5.07
CA GLY A 371 -4.92 -19.14 4.06
C GLY A 371 -4.18 -19.40 2.75
N ASN A 372 -3.36 -20.45 2.67
CA ASN A 372 -2.62 -20.87 1.47
C ASN A 372 -1.80 -19.74 0.83
N PHE A 373 -1.11 -18.97 1.64
CA PHE A 373 -0.21 -17.94 1.16
C PHE A 373 0.99 -18.53 0.43
N THR A 374 1.54 -17.80 -0.52
CA THR A 374 2.74 -18.22 -1.23
C THR A 374 3.90 -18.50 -0.26
N PRO A 375 4.72 -19.56 -0.48
CA PRO A 375 5.91 -19.83 0.33
C PRO A 375 6.93 -18.69 0.37
N ALA A 376 6.92 -17.80 -0.62
CA ALA A 376 7.71 -16.58 -0.61
C ALA A 376 7.30 -15.62 0.52
N LEU A 377 6.01 -15.62 0.90
CA LEU A 377 5.50 -14.77 1.97
C LEU A 377 5.62 -15.41 3.34
N ILE A 378 5.13 -16.66 3.47
CA ILE A 378 5.19 -17.46 4.72
C ILE A 378 5.40 -18.92 4.43
N ARG A 379 6.05 -19.62 5.35
CA ARG A 379 6.16 -21.09 5.34
C ARG A 379 6.28 -21.67 6.76
N LYS A 380 5.74 -22.85 6.94
CA LYS A 380 5.90 -23.63 8.18
C LYS A 380 7.30 -24.25 8.21
N LEU A 381 7.93 -24.22 9.36
CA LEU A 381 9.19 -24.91 9.64
C LEU A 381 9.01 -25.94 10.77
N SER A 382 9.67 -27.09 10.63
CA SER A 382 9.82 -28.06 11.74
C SER A 382 10.69 -27.47 12.85
N ALA A 383 10.78 -28.14 14.00
CA ALA A 383 11.68 -27.71 15.08
C ALA A 383 13.16 -27.68 14.63
N GLU A 384 13.58 -28.66 13.85
CA GLU A 384 14.94 -28.76 13.31
C GLU A 384 15.22 -27.61 12.32
N GLU A 385 14.31 -27.40 11.36
CA GLU A 385 14.40 -26.30 10.39
C GLU A 385 14.35 -24.92 11.08
N THR A 386 13.58 -24.80 12.17
CA THR A 386 13.53 -23.57 12.97
C THR A 386 14.90 -23.28 13.61
N ALA A 387 15.52 -24.28 14.27
CA ALA A 387 16.83 -24.14 14.88
C ALA A 387 17.90 -23.75 13.86
N GLU A 388 17.89 -24.35 12.68
CA GLU A 388 18.82 -24.01 11.59
C GLU A 388 18.61 -22.57 11.10
N THR A 389 17.33 -22.20 10.90
CA THR A 389 16.94 -20.88 10.38
C THR A 389 17.33 -19.76 11.35
N ILE A 390 17.06 -19.92 12.65
CA ILE A 390 17.38 -18.88 13.64
C ILE A 390 18.85 -18.91 14.10
N GLY A 391 19.55 -20.01 13.89
CA GLY A 391 20.98 -20.16 14.26
C GLY A 391 21.23 -20.40 15.75
N LEU A 392 20.20 -20.68 16.53
CA LEU A 392 20.25 -21.00 17.96
C LEU A 392 19.49 -22.29 18.25
N PRO A 393 19.91 -23.08 19.27
CA PRO A 393 19.17 -24.28 19.67
C PRO A 393 17.75 -23.93 20.09
N ILE A 394 16.76 -24.63 19.52
CA ILE A 394 15.37 -24.54 19.87
C ILE A 394 14.64 -25.83 19.54
N ASP A 395 13.59 -26.14 20.27
CA ASP A 395 12.81 -27.37 20.15
C ASP A 395 11.34 -27.06 19.87
N MET A 396 11.11 -26.21 18.87
CA MET A 396 9.75 -25.75 18.49
C MET A 396 9.63 -25.58 17.00
N ALA A 397 8.46 -25.93 16.46
CA ALA A 397 8.05 -25.55 15.11
C ALA A 397 7.75 -24.05 15.04
N SER A 398 7.73 -23.50 13.84
CA SER A 398 7.49 -22.08 13.62
C SER A 398 6.83 -21.79 12.28
N VAL A 399 6.39 -20.55 12.12
CA VAL A 399 6.09 -19.93 10.83
C VAL A 399 7.18 -18.91 10.53
N HIS A 400 7.77 -19.02 9.35
CA HIS A 400 8.83 -18.15 8.89
C HIS A 400 8.36 -17.23 7.77
N TYR A 401 8.76 -15.95 7.86
CA TYR A 401 8.51 -14.91 6.87
C TYR A 401 9.84 -14.55 6.16
N PRO A 402 10.15 -15.20 5.01
CA PRO A 402 11.48 -15.07 4.40
C PRO A 402 11.84 -13.66 3.98
N MET A 403 10.84 -12.86 3.61
CA MET A 403 11.02 -11.48 3.17
C MET A 403 10.99 -10.47 4.32
N GLY A 404 10.74 -10.91 5.55
CA GLY A 404 10.72 -10.08 6.74
C GLY A 404 12.10 -9.71 7.26
N GLY A 405 12.13 -8.91 8.31
CA GLY A 405 13.36 -8.49 8.95
C GLY A 405 13.11 -7.45 10.02
N TRP A 406 14.07 -6.58 10.24
CA TRP A 406 13.95 -5.45 11.14
C TRP A 406 14.56 -4.19 10.55
N LEU A 407 14.15 -3.04 11.04
CA LEU A 407 14.77 -1.76 10.75
C LEU A 407 14.72 -0.83 11.98
N CYS A 408 15.57 0.19 11.98
CA CYS A 408 15.53 1.28 12.97
C CYS A 408 14.51 2.35 12.53
N PRO A 409 13.28 2.37 13.10
CA PRO A 409 12.28 3.34 12.68
C PRO A 409 12.67 4.79 13.01
N ALA A 410 13.42 5.02 14.07
CA ALA A 410 13.90 6.34 14.43
C ALA A 410 14.83 6.93 13.35
N GLU A 411 15.80 6.16 12.89
CA GLU A 411 16.73 6.59 11.85
C GLU A 411 16.04 6.77 10.50
N LEU A 412 15.19 5.83 10.11
CA LEU A 412 14.40 5.94 8.89
C LEU A 412 13.54 7.20 8.88
N THR A 413 12.81 7.46 9.96
CA THR A 413 11.92 8.63 10.07
C THR A 413 12.70 9.93 10.02
N ARG A 414 13.79 10.05 10.79
CA ARG A 414 14.67 11.22 10.82
C ARG A 414 15.34 11.45 9.47
N GLY A 415 15.87 10.40 8.86
CA GLY A 415 16.50 10.46 7.54
C GLY A 415 15.55 10.94 6.45
N LEU A 416 14.31 10.46 6.43
CA LEU A 416 13.28 10.92 5.50
C LEU A 416 12.98 12.42 5.66
N ILE A 417 12.78 12.89 6.89
CA ILE A 417 12.52 14.30 7.16
C ILE A 417 13.72 15.17 6.76
N THR A 418 14.94 14.79 7.17
CA THR A 418 16.17 15.52 6.80
C THR A 418 16.37 15.61 5.29
N GLN A 419 16.03 14.54 4.55
CA GLN A 419 16.09 14.55 3.10
C GLN A 419 15.05 15.52 2.49
N LEU A 420 13.83 15.51 3.02
CA LEU A 420 12.75 16.38 2.56
C LEU A 420 13.05 17.87 2.81
N GLU A 421 13.71 18.21 3.90
CA GLU A 421 14.15 19.60 4.22
C GLU A 421 15.11 20.19 3.18
N LYS A 422 15.69 19.38 2.29
CA LYS A 422 16.51 19.84 1.17
C LYS A 422 15.68 20.36 -0.02
N THR A 423 14.38 20.13 -0.03
CA THR A 423 13.47 20.59 -1.08
C THR A 423 12.75 21.86 -0.66
N GLU A 424 12.41 22.71 -1.64
CA GLU A 424 11.59 23.92 -1.38
C GLU A 424 10.12 23.62 -1.10
N LEU A 425 9.69 22.38 -1.33
CA LEU A 425 8.30 21.95 -1.14
C LEU A 425 8.00 21.47 0.29
N PHE A 426 9.00 21.41 1.16
CA PHE A 426 8.82 20.87 2.51
C PHE A 426 9.43 21.77 3.58
N GLU A 427 8.67 21.98 4.66
CA GLU A 427 9.11 22.63 5.88
C GLU A 427 8.74 21.79 7.10
N ALA A 428 9.68 21.58 8.04
CA ALA A 428 9.40 20.98 9.34
C ALA A 428 9.46 22.02 10.45
N LYS A 429 8.41 22.07 11.28
CA LYS A 429 8.31 22.92 12.46
C LYS A 429 8.36 22.05 13.71
N PHE A 430 9.54 21.99 14.34
CA PHE A 430 9.75 21.29 15.61
C PHE A 430 9.35 22.17 16.79
N GLU A 431 9.07 21.54 17.94
CA GLU A 431 8.57 22.20 19.15
C GLU A 431 7.26 22.98 18.91
N HIS A 432 6.46 22.51 17.94
CA HIS A 432 5.18 23.07 17.54
C HIS A 432 4.05 22.07 17.80
N GLN A 433 3.54 22.07 19.03
CA GLN A 433 2.36 21.28 19.37
C GLN A 433 1.10 21.98 18.87
N VAL A 434 0.38 21.32 17.95
CA VAL A 434 -0.91 21.82 17.47
C VAL A 434 -1.97 21.61 18.56
N GLU A 435 -2.56 22.72 19.01
CA GLU A 435 -3.51 22.77 20.14
C GLU A 435 -4.96 22.72 19.65
N SER A 436 -5.24 23.31 18.49
CA SER A 436 -6.58 23.34 17.90
C SER A 436 -6.57 23.56 16.40
N LEU A 437 -7.66 23.11 15.75
CA LEU A 437 -7.95 23.33 14.34
C LEU A 437 -9.28 24.07 14.22
N THR A 438 -9.33 25.12 13.42
CA THR A 438 -10.56 25.88 13.15
C THR A 438 -10.73 26.07 11.63
N TRP A 439 -11.88 25.71 11.10
CA TRP A 439 -12.23 25.89 9.70
C TRP A 439 -12.83 27.27 9.45
N ASP A 440 -12.32 27.97 8.47
CA ASP A 440 -12.89 29.22 7.95
C ASP A 440 -13.64 28.96 6.65
N GLU A 441 -14.96 28.91 6.73
CA GLU A 441 -15.84 28.60 5.60
C GLU A 441 -15.74 29.65 4.47
N ALA A 442 -15.52 30.92 4.82
CA ALA A 442 -15.45 31.99 3.82
C ALA A 442 -14.16 31.96 3.02
N ARG A 443 -13.05 31.57 3.66
CA ARG A 443 -11.72 31.51 3.06
C ARG A 443 -11.35 30.11 2.57
N GLN A 444 -12.11 29.08 2.98
CA GLN A 444 -11.84 27.67 2.70
C GLN A 444 -10.44 27.24 3.19
N LEU A 445 -10.09 27.65 4.41
CA LEU A 445 -8.80 27.40 5.04
C LEU A 445 -8.97 26.91 6.48
N TRP A 446 -8.04 26.06 6.89
CA TRP A 446 -7.83 25.67 8.27
C TRP A 446 -6.85 26.62 8.95
N THR A 447 -7.19 27.07 10.15
CA THR A 447 -6.26 27.75 11.07
C THR A 447 -5.80 26.74 12.11
N LEU A 448 -4.49 26.47 12.16
CA LEU A 448 -3.83 25.66 13.18
C LEU A 448 -3.25 26.59 14.23
N LYS A 449 -3.63 26.39 15.49
CA LYS A 449 -2.99 27.08 16.61
C LYS A 449 -1.89 26.20 17.18
N ALA A 450 -0.65 26.69 17.20
CA ALA A 450 0.49 26.03 17.81
C ALA A 450 1.38 27.06 18.52
N ASN A 451 1.74 26.78 19.79
CA ASN A 451 2.56 27.67 20.61
C ASN A 451 2.04 29.12 20.66
N GLY A 452 0.72 29.30 20.69
CA GLY A 452 0.08 30.62 20.70
C GLY A 452 0.11 31.38 19.35
N GLN A 453 0.64 30.78 18.30
CA GLN A 453 0.66 31.32 16.94
C GLN A 453 -0.35 30.60 16.05
N ASN A 454 -0.86 31.30 15.05
CA ASN A 454 -1.79 30.76 14.08
C ASN A 454 -1.09 30.54 12.74
N PHE A 455 -1.34 29.37 12.15
CA PHE A 455 -0.85 28.98 10.84
C PHE A 455 -2.03 28.58 9.95
N GLU A 456 -1.99 28.91 8.68
CA GLU A 456 -3.12 28.67 7.76
C GLU A 456 -2.72 27.66 6.68
N HIS A 457 -3.61 26.69 6.44
CA HIS A 457 -3.43 25.66 5.41
C HIS A 457 -4.76 25.32 4.73
N SER A 458 -4.70 24.96 3.46
CA SER A 458 -5.89 24.54 2.71
C SER A 458 -6.32 23.11 3.02
N THR A 459 -5.36 22.25 3.39
CA THR A 459 -5.56 20.83 3.71
C THR A 459 -4.79 20.46 4.97
N VAL A 460 -5.37 19.65 5.83
CA VAL A 460 -4.74 19.19 7.07
C VAL A 460 -4.84 17.67 7.19
N VAL A 461 -3.76 17.04 7.62
CA VAL A 461 -3.71 15.63 7.98
C VAL A 461 -3.29 15.46 9.43
N VAL A 462 -4.14 14.83 10.24
CA VAL A 462 -3.84 14.48 11.62
C VAL A 462 -3.15 13.12 11.66
N ALA A 463 -1.88 13.10 12.03
CA ALA A 463 -1.04 11.91 12.13
C ALA A 463 -0.20 11.90 13.43
N ASN A 464 -0.78 12.42 14.52
CA ASN A 464 -0.15 12.62 15.81
C ASN A 464 -0.20 11.40 16.76
N GLY A 465 -0.53 10.22 16.23
CA GLY A 465 -0.47 8.95 16.94
C GLY A 465 -1.36 8.90 18.17
N ASN A 466 -0.76 8.63 19.32
CA ASN A 466 -1.49 8.52 20.58
C ASN A 466 -2.12 9.85 21.08
N GLU A 467 -1.77 10.97 20.50
CA GLU A 467 -2.32 12.27 20.86
C GLU A 467 -3.55 12.68 20.04
N PHE A 468 -4.19 11.74 19.37
CA PHE A 468 -5.38 12.00 18.55
C PHE A 468 -6.53 12.67 19.32
N GLN A 469 -6.60 12.52 20.64
CA GLN A 469 -7.62 13.13 21.51
C GLN A 469 -7.36 14.61 21.83
N THR A 470 -6.20 15.16 21.47
CA THR A 470 -5.90 16.57 21.72
C THR A 470 -6.64 17.52 20.78
N LEU A 471 -7.16 17.01 19.67
CA LEU A 471 -7.90 17.75 18.67
C LEU A 471 -9.37 17.32 18.67
N SER A 472 -10.30 18.27 18.81
CA SER A 472 -11.74 18.00 18.90
C SER A 472 -12.30 17.25 17.68
N GLN A 473 -11.66 17.38 16.51
CA GLN A 473 -12.08 16.70 15.29
C GLN A 473 -11.77 15.20 15.32
N THR A 474 -10.79 14.75 16.09
CA THR A 474 -10.34 13.35 16.15
C THR A 474 -10.57 12.68 17.52
N GLU A 475 -10.93 13.42 18.55
CA GLU A 475 -11.08 12.89 19.91
C GLU A 475 -12.09 11.76 20.03
N ALA A 476 -13.17 11.78 19.24
CA ALA A 476 -14.23 10.77 19.25
C ALA A 476 -13.87 9.49 18.48
N LEU A 477 -12.71 9.43 17.80
CA LEU A 477 -12.31 8.23 17.08
C LEU A 477 -12.09 7.05 18.05
N PRO A 478 -12.68 5.86 17.77
CA PRO A 478 -12.70 4.74 18.72
C PRO A 478 -11.37 3.98 18.75
N MET A 479 -10.33 4.63 19.27
CA MET A 479 -8.98 4.10 19.42
C MET A 479 -8.56 4.03 20.88
N GLY A 480 -7.64 3.13 21.19
CA GLY A 480 -7.02 3.01 22.49
C GLY A 480 -5.54 3.34 22.47
N GLN A 481 -4.98 3.55 23.63
CA GLN A 481 -3.56 3.81 23.83
C GLN A 481 -2.92 2.66 24.59
N VAL A 482 -1.68 2.31 24.22
CA VAL A 482 -0.91 1.24 24.86
C VAL A 482 0.55 1.65 24.95
N LYS A 483 1.06 1.74 26.19
CA LYS A 483 2.50 1.89 26.44
C LYS A 483 3.21 0.56 26.20
N GLY A 484 4.33 0.61 25.52
CA GLY A 484 5.25 -0.49 25.37
C GLY A 484 6.68 -0.06 25.70
N GLN A 485 7.38 -0.87 26.49
CA GLN A 485 8.80 -0.71 26.75
C GLN A 485 9.56 -1.81 26.08
N VAL A 486 10.56 -1.43 25.29
CA VAL A 486 11.52 -2.33 24.64
C VAL A 486 12.84 -2.21 25.37
N SER A 487 13.38 -3.34 25.80
CA SER A 487 14.67 -3.43 26.49
C SER A 487 15.80 -3.64 25.48
N HIS A 488 16.97 -3.08 25.74
CA HIS A 488 18.17 -3.28 24.93
C HIS A 488 19.18 -4.09 25.74
N ALA A 489 19.61 -5.22 25.19
CA ALA A 489 20.59 -6.09 25.82
C ALA A 489 21.88 -6.12 25.00
N PRO A 490 23.06 -6.19 25.66
CA PRO A 490 24.33 -6.27 24.96
C PRO A 490 24.51 -7.63 24.26
N ALA A 491 25.28 -7.62 23.20
CA ALA A 491 25.65 -8.82 22.46
C ALA A 491 26.49 -9.77 23.34
N THR A 492 26.22 -11.08 23.21
CA THR A 492 27.13 -12.14 23.67
C THR A 492 27.57 -12.97 22.47
N LYS A 493 28.58 -13.81 22.65
CA LYS A 493 29.07 -14.72 21.60
C LYS A 493 27.95 -15.66 21.12
N THR A 494 27.07 -16.08 22.02
CA THR A 494 25.93 -16.97 21.71
C THR A 494 24.81 -16.19 21.04
N LEU A 495 24.37 -15.07 21.61
CA LEU A 495 23.26 -14.25 21.09
C LEU A 495 23.57 -13.67 19.70
N SER A 496 24.84 -13.42 19.39
CA SER A 496 25.28 -12.97 18.07
C SER A 496 25.07 -14.01 16.94
N LYS A 497 24.71 -15.26 17.29
CA LYS A 497 24.39 -16.29 16.32
C LYS A 497 22.91 -16.23 15.84
N LEU A 498 22.05 -15.45 16.52
CA LEU A 498 20.68 -15.28 16.09
C LEU A 498 20.64 -14.60 14.71
N LYS A 499 20.01 -15.28 13.73
CA LYS A 499 20.00 -14.88 12.32
C LYS A 499 18.65 -14.32 11.84
N SER A 500 17.60 -14.46 12.64
CA SER A 500 16.24 -14.05 12.27
C SER A 500 15.60 -13.33 13.44
N VAL A 501 14.69 -12.39 13.17
CA VAL A 501 13.83 -11.83 14.22
C VAL A 501 12.97 -12.96 14.79
N LEU A 502 13.00 -13.12 16.10
CA LEU A 502 12.29 -14.17 16.80
C LEU A 502 11.04 -13.59 17.45
N CYS A 503 9.86 -14.12 17.14
CA CYS A 503 8.59 -13.73 17.73
C CYS A 503 7.99 -14.87 18.55
N TYR A 504 7.50 -14.54 19.75
CA TYR A 504 6.84 -15.43 20.72
C TYR A 504 5.68 -14.65 21.40
N ASP A 505 5.51 -14.61 22.71
CA ASP A 505 4.66 -13.62 23.41
C ASP A 505 5.38 -12.26 23.60
N GLY A 506 6.24 -11.98 22.66
CA GLY A 506 7.12 -10.82 22.54
C GLY A 506 7.94 -10.96 21.28
N TYR A 507 9.05 -10.24 21.21
CA TYR A 507 10.01 -10.40 20.11
C TYR A 507 11.46 -10.17 20.58
N MET A 508 12.39 -10.73 19.86
CA MET A 508 13.81 -10.53 20.04
C MET A 508 14.48 -10.36 18.68
N THR A 509 15.28 -9.33 18.51
CA THR A 509 15.98 -9.08 17.25
C THR A 509 17.37 -9.70 17.26
N PRO A 510 17.97 -10.00 16.08
CA PRO A 510 19.40 -10.18 15.96
C PRO A 510 20.17 -8.99 16.51
N VAL A 511 21.42 -9.22 16.92
CA VAL A 511 22.31 -8.14 17.36
C VAL A 511 22.53 -7.16 16.21
N ASN A 512 22.32 -5.87 16.49
CA ASN A 512 22.67 -4.81 15.55
C ASN A 512 24.20 -4.69 15.49
N PRO A 513 24.83 -4.89 14.32
CA PRO A 513 26.29 -4.88 14.20
C PRO A 513 26.92 -3.52 14.51
N ASN A 514 26.16 -2.42 14.36
CA ASN A 514 26.67 -1.07 14.55
C ASN A 514 26.78 -0.67 16.04
N ASN A 515 25.83 -1.08 16.87
CA ASN A 515 25.82 -0.72 18.29
C ASN A 515 26.01 -1.90 19.25
N GLN A 516 26.12 -3.13 18.73
CA GLN A 516 26.35 -4.36 19.50
C GLN A 516 25.27 -4.65 20.57
N HIS A 517 24.03 -4.23 20.28
CA HIS A 517 22.87 -4.52 21.11
C HIS A 517 21.78 -5.21 20.29
N LEU A 518 20.93 -5.92 21.00
CA LEU A 518 19.67 -6.46 20.48
C LEU A 518 18.50 -5.83 21.23
N CYS A 519 17.32 -5.88 20.63
CA CYS A 519 16.07 -5.44 21.24
C CYS A 519 15.24 -6.66 21.68
N ILE A 520 14.67 -6.57 22.88
CA ILE A 520 13.72 -7.55 23.40
C ILE A 520 12.49 -6.82 23.96
N GLY A 521 11.30 -7.28 23.65
CA GLY A 521 10.06 -6.64 24.10
C GLY A 521 8.82 -7.24 23.47
N ALA A 522 7.70 -6.55 23.62
CA ALA A 522 7.56 -5.34 24.40
C ALA A 522 6.60 -5.60 25.57
N SER A 523 6.69 -4.79 26.59
CA SER A 523 5.65 -4.72 27.59
C SER A 523 4.34 -4.19 27.00
N TYR A 524 3.24 -4.36 27.72
CA TYR A 524 1.91 -3.96 27.28
C TYR A 524 1.14 -3.39 28.48
N ASP A 525 1.06 -2.07 28.57
CA ASP A 525 0.36 -1.38 29.65
C ASP A 525 -0.66 -0.37 29.09
N ARG A 526 -1.88 -0.43 29.59
CA ARG A 526 -2.98 0.51 29.30
C ARG A 526 -3.27 1.47 30.45
N SER A 527 -2.67 1.23 31.60
CA SER A 527 -2.97 1.95 32.84
C SER A 527 -2.04 3.14 33.07
N HIS A 528 -0.78 3.01 32.65
CA HIS A 528 0.26 4.03 32.86
C HIS A 528 0.77 4.50 31.49
N LEU A 529 0.20 5.59 31.01
CA LEU A 529 0.47 6.15 29.68
C LEU A 529 1.48 7.31 29.78
N ASP A 530 2.65 7.02 30.32
CA ASP A 530 3.79 7.93 30.42
C ASP A 530 5.00 7.39 29.63
N TYR A 531 6.06 8.15 29.54
CA TYR A 531 7.31 7.76 28.92
C TYR A 531 8.41 7.39 29.91
N GLU A 532 8.03 7.20 31.20
CA GLU A 532 8.97 6.85 32.26
C GLU A 532 9.41 5.38 32.13
N PHE A 533 10.66 5.12 32.54
CA PHE A 533 11.22 3.79 32.63
C PHE A 533 10.48 2.96 33.69
N ASP A 534 10.13 1.73 33.34
CA ASP A 534 9.49 0.78 34.24
C ASP A 534 10.38 -0.44 34.47
N GLU A 535 10.84 -0.62 35.70
CA GLU A 535 11.70 -1.73 36.08
C GLU A 535 11.00 -3.10 35.99
N ASN A 536 9.68 -3.14 36.26
CA ASN A 536 8.91 -4.36 36.11
C ASN A 536 8.79 -4.76 34.65
N ALA A 537 8.50 -3.80 33.76
CA ALA A 537 8.46 -4.04 32.33
C ALA A 537 9.82 -4.53 31.77
N GLN A 538 10.93 -3.99 32.34
CA GLN A 538 12.28 -4.43 31.99
C GLN A 538 12.50 -5.91 32.30
N ARG A 539 12.09 -6.34 33.49
CA ARG A 539 12.18 -7.72 33.95
C ARG A 539 11.21 -8.63 33.18
N ASP A 540 9.97 -8.21 33.00
CA ASP A 540 8.95 -8.97 32.33
C ASP A 540 9.33 -9.34 30.87
N ASN A 541 10.06 -8.47 30.18
CA ASN A 541 10.52 -8.73 28.83
C ASN A 541 11.47 -9.95 28.77
N VAL A 542 12.34 -10.12 29.77
CA VAL A 542 13.23 -11.30 29.85
C VAL A 542 12.47 -12.53 30.36
N GLU A 543 11.59 -12.37 31.35
CA GLU A 543 10.80 -13.47 31.90
C GLU A 543 9.88 -14.11 30.81
N LYS A 544 9.29 -13.30 29.93
CA LYS A 544 8.52 -13.79 28.80
C LYS A 544 9.35 -14.65 27.84
N LEU A 545 10.58 -14.22 27.54
CA LEU A 545 11.47 -15.00 26.69
C LEU A 545 11.76 -16.38 27.32
N VAL A 546 12.15 -16.41 28.59
CA VAL A 546 12.47 -17.65 29.33
C VAL A 546 11.23 -18.55 29.43
N LYS A 547 10.07 -17.98 29.67
CA LYS A 547 8.79 -18.70 29.76
C LYS A 547 8.40 -19.34 28.41
N CYS A 548 8.51 -18.58 27.31
CA CYS A 548 8.11 -19.06 25.98
C CYS A 548 9.11 -20.04 25.39
N ILE A 549 10.39 -19.95 25.77
CA ILE A 549 11.46 -20.81 25.28
C ILE A 549 12.15 -21.49 26.47
N PRO A 550 11.46 -22.42 27.14
CA PRO A 550 12.02 -23.11 28.27
C PRO A 550 13.16 -24.06 27.84
N ASN A 551 14.03 -24.41 28.76
CA ASN A 551 15.11 -25.39 28.58
C ASN A 551 16.21 -25.00 27.59
N GLN A 552 16.32 -23.71 27.24
CA GLN A 552 17.41 -23.19 26.41
C GLN A 552 18.31 -22.27 27.22
N GLU A 553 19.56 -22.66 27.42
CA GLU A 553 20.52 -21.91 28.26
C GLU A 553 20.82 -20.52 27.71
N TRP A 554 20.81 -20.34 26.38
CA TRP A 554 21.08 -19.05 25.75
C TRP A 554 20.06 -17.95 26.13
N THR A 555 18.83 -18.30 26.52
CA THR A 555 17.81 -17.31 26.95
C THR A 555 18.23 -16.58 28.22
N LYS A 556 19.06 -17.25 29.05
CA LYS A 556 19.58 -16.68 30.32
C LYS A 556 20.75 -15.70 30.11
N GLU A 557 21.30 -15.66 28.90
CA GLU A 557 22.39 -14.73 28.55
C GLU A 557 21.87 -13.31 28.25
N VAL A 558 20.55 -13.14 28.10
CA VAL A 558 19.95 -11.82 27.84
C VAL A 558 20.01 -10.97 29.10
N ASP A 559 20.92 -10.00 29.11
CA ASP A 559 21.16 -9.12 30.26
C ASP A 559 20.58 -7.74 30.02
N THR A 560 19.57 -7.39 30.79
CA THR A 560 18.92 -6.07 30.78
C THR A 560 19.27 -5.22 32.02
N SER A 561 20.24 -5.64 32.83
CA SER A 561 20.64 -4.96 34.08
C SER A 561 21.20 -3.54 33.85
N GLY A 562 21.64 -3.23 32.65
CA GLY A 562 22.06 -1.88 32.25
C GLY A 562 20.91 -0.87 32.13
N ASN A 563 19.66 -1.29 32.30
CA ASN A 563 18.43 -0.47 32.23
C ASN A 563 18.31 0.37 30.94
N LEU A 564 18.92 -0.10 29.85
CA LEU A 564 18.77 0.52 28.55
C LEU A 564 17.43 0.10 27.94
N SER A 565 16.61 1.07 27.61
CA SER A 565 15.28 0.81 27.08
C SER A 565 14.73 1.98 26.25
N ARG A 566 13.63 1.72 25.55
CA ARG A 566 12.85 2.74 24.86
C ARG A 566 11.37 2.54 25.18
N GLN A 567 10.71 3.60 25.59
CA GLN A 567 9.28 3.64 25.83
C GLN A 567 8.57 4.31 24.65
N GLY A 568 7.39 3.81 24.33
CA GLY A 568 6.54 4.41 23.31
C GLY A 568 5.06 4.11 23.59
N ILE A 569 4.19 5.06 23.28
CA ILE A 569 2.74 4.88 23.40
C ILE A 569 2.18 4.69 22.00
N ARG A 570 1.59 3.52 21.77
CA ARG A 570 0.97 3.14 20.50
C ARG A 570 -0.51 3.50 20.51
N CYS A 571 -1.00 3.99 19.39
CA CYS A 571 -2.42 4.16 19.12
C CYS A 571 -2.94 2.91 18.40
N VAL A 572 -3.96 2.28 18.98
CA VAL A 572 -4.47 0.97 18.54
C VAL A 572 -5.97 0.99 18.31
N SER A 573 -6.43 0.26 17.28
CA SER A 573 -7.84 -0.02 17.04
C SER A 573 -8.22 -1.41 17.53
N ARG A 574 -9.52 -1.68 17.73
CA ARG A 574 -10.00 -3.00 18.16
C ARG A 574 -9.89 -4.06 17.08
N ASP A 575 -10.00 -3.65 15.82
CA ASP A 575 -9.92 -4.55 14.65
C ASP A 575 -8.52 -4.64 14.04
N HIS A 576 -7.52 -4.06 14.70
CA HIS A 576 -6.12 -4.01 14.27
C HIS A 576 -5.87 -3.24 12.96
N LEU A 577 -6.88 -2.58 12.40
CA LEU A 577 -6.77 -1.81 11.16
C LEU A 577 -6.62 -0.31 11.46
N PRO A 578 -5.74 0.39 10.74
CA PRO A 578 -5.58 1.84 10.86
C PRO A 578 -6.83 2.62 10.44
N PHE A 579 -6.86 3.90 10.81
CA PHE A 579 -7.84 4.89 10.38
C PHE A 579 -7.17 5.81 9.37
N VAL A 580 -7.58 5.71 8.11
CA VAL A 580 -6.94 6.43 6.99
C VAL A 580 -8.01 7.02 6.08
N GLY A 581 -8.04 8.34 5.95
CA GLY A 581 -8.98 9.05 5.06
C GLY A 581 -9.59 10.28 5.71
N ASN A 582 -10.74 10.71 5.17
CA ASN A 582 -11.46 11.88 5.64
C ASN A 582 -11.92 11.73 7.09
N VAL A 583 -11.78 12.78 7.87
CA VAL A 583 -12.29 12.85 9.24
C VAL A 583 -13.77 13.20 9.20
N GLY A 584 -14.61 12.32 9.74
CA GLY A 584 -16.04 12.55 9.86
C GLY A 584 -16.37 13.45 11.07
N ASP A 585 -17.36 14.30 10.92
CA ASP A 585 -17.92 15.08 12.02
C ASP A 585 -18.83 14.19 12.88
N PHE A 586 -18.34 13.77 14.03
CA PHE A 586 -18.99 12.81 14.92
C PHE A 586 -20.42 13.24 15.30
N GLU A 587 -20.63 14.48 15.71
CA GLU A 587 -21.94 14.98 16.15
C GLU A 587 -22.92 15.09 14.98
N THR A 588 -22.47 15.54 13.82
CA THR A 588 -23.30 15.59 12.61
C THR A 588 -23.65 14.19 12.12
N ILE A 589 -22.71 13.25 12.09
CA ILE A 589 -22.94 11.86 11.68
C ILE A 589 -23.95 11.17 12.60
N LYS A 590 -23.87 11.38 13.89
CA LYS A 590 -24.78 10.84 14.90
C LYS A 590 -26.23 11.23 14.61
N THR A 591 -26.46 12.46 14.15
CA THR A 591 -27.77 12.99 13.77
C THR A 591 -28.16 12.55 12.36
N GLN A 592 -27.29 12.71 11.39
CA GLN A 592 -27.51 12.36 9.98
C GLN A 592 -27.92 10.89 9.79
N TYR A 593 -27.28 10.01 10.53
CA TYR A 593 -27.43 8.57 10.41
C TYR A 593 -28.16 7.91 11.57
N ALA A 594 -28.92 8.68 12.34
CA ALA A 594 -29.70 8.16 13.49
C ALA A 594 -30.64 7.00 13.09
N ASP A 595 -31.17 7.03 11.89
CA ASP A 595 -32.09 6.02 11.33
C ASP A 595 -31.48 5.20 10.17
N LEU A 596 -30.15 5.09 10.12
CA LEU A 596 -29.44 4.42 9.02
C LEU A 596 -29.84 2.95 8.82
N GLN A 597 -30.22 2.25 9.91
CA GLN A 597 -30.66 0.86 9.88
C GLN A 597 -31.92 0.61 9.02
N ASN A 598 -32.75 1.64 8.81
CA ASN A 598 -34.03 1.56 8.09
C ASN A 598 -33.94 2.12 6.66
N LYS A 599 -32.80 2.65 6.24
CA LYS A 599 -32.61 3.25 4.92
C LYS A 599 -32.02 2.23 3.92
N LEU A 600 -32.49 2.31 2.68
CA LEU A 600 -31.85 1.65 1.54
C LEU A 600 -30.59 2.41 1.17
N GLU A 601 -29.63 1.73 0.55
CA GLU A 601 -28.32 2.32 0.20
C GLU A 601 -28.46 3.55 -0.71
N GLU A 602 -29.31 3.48 -1.69
CA GLU A 602 -29.62 4.56 -2.63
C GLU A 602 -30.30 5.79 -2.00
N GLU A 603 -30.86 5.64 -0.80
CA GLU A 603 -31.53 6.73 -0.05
C GLU A 603 -30.57 7.44 0.91
N VAL A 604 -29.34 6.96 1.02
CA VAL A 604 -28.36 7.49 1.99
C VAL A 604 -27.52 8.58 1.35
N GLU A 605 -27.55 9.77 1.95
CA GLU A 605 -26.65 10.86 1.58
C GLU A 605 -25.21 10.56 2.01
N ALA A 606 -24.23 11.16 1.31
CA ALA A 606 -22.84 11.03 1.66
C ALA A 606 -22.57 11.45 3.11
N ILE A 607 -21.72 10.68 3.78
CA ILE A 607 -21.32 10.93 5.18
C ILE A 607 -20.74 12.32 5.35
N HIS A 608 -21.17 13.04 6.39
CA HIS A 608 -20.66 14.36 6.71
C HIS A 608 -19.21 14.28 7.20
N GLN A 609 -18.34 15.05 6.58
CA GLN A 609 -16.90 15.09 6.83
C GLN A 609 -16.43 16.53 6.98
N PHE A 610 -15.43 16.76 7.84
CA PHE A 610 -14.78 18.07 7.87
C PHE A 610 -14.09 18.36 6.52
N PRO A 611 -14.25 19.56 5.95
CA PRO A 611 -13.67 19.89 4.66
C PRO A 611 -12.14 19.77 4.68
N ASN A 612 -11.55 19.09 3.70
CA ASN A 612 -10.10 18.96 3.52
C ASN A 612 -9.32 18.53 4.78
N LEU A 613 -9.99 17.80 5.68
CA LEU A 613 -9.38 17.25 6.88
C LEU A 613 -9.30 15.73 6.78
N PHE A 614 -8.10 15.22 6.96
CA PHE A 614 -7.78 13.79 6.87
C PHE A 614 -7.11 13.31 8.15
N CYS A 615 -7.12 12.01 8.39
CA CYS A 615 -6.32 11.39 9.42
C CYS A 615 -5.55 10.17 8.92
N PHE A 616 -4.44 9.91 9.60
CA PHE A 616 -3.56 8.77 9.40
C PHE A 616 -3.13 8.25 10.79
N LEU A 617 -3.99 7.45 11.41
CA LEU A 617 -3.91 7.09 12.84
C LEU A 617 -4.13 5.58 13.04
N GLY A 618 -3.84 5.10 14.24
CA GLY A 618 -4.18 3.73 14.65
C GLY A 618 -3.27 2.65 14.04
N LEU A 619 -2.02 2.95 13.73
CA LEU A 619 -1.06 1.99 13.15
C LEU A 619 -0.68 0.83 14.09
N GLY A 620 -0.93 0.96 15.38
CA GLY A 620 -0.67 -0.06 16.39
C GLY A 620 0.79 -0.51 16.41
N SER A 621 1.02 -1.82 16.37
CA SER A 621 2.36 -2.43 16.32
C SER A 621 2.86 -2.75 14.90
N ARG A 622 2.12 -2.37 13.87
CA ARG A 622 2.40 -2.73 12.47
C ARG A 622 2.70 -1.53 11.58
N GLY A 623 3.05 -0.40 12.17
CA GLY A 623 3.30 0.83 11.42
C GLY A 623 4.39 0.70 10.37
N LEU A 624 5.47 -0.04 10.64
CA LEU A 624 6.58 -0.22 9.69
C LEU A 624 6.18 -0.99 8.43
N SER A 625 5.30 -1.99 8.58
CA SER A 625 4.81 -2.79 7.45
C SER A 625 3.60 -2.19 6.74
N SER A 626 2.93 -1.19 7.32
CA SER A 626 1.69 -0.63 6.75
C SER A 626 1.79 0.84 6.35
N ALA A 627 2.55 1.66 7.07
CA ALA A 627 2.61 3.11 6.83
C ALA A 627 3.01 3.48 5.39
N PRO A 628 3.97 2.83 4.72
CA PRO A 628 4.34 3.20 3.36
C PRO A 628 3.19 3.08 2.35
N LEU A 629 2.46 1.96 2.33
CA LEU A 629 1.33 1.79 1.42
C LEU A 629 0.16 2.69 1.81
N LEU A 630 -0.14 2.81 3.10
CA LEU A 630 -1.24 3.66 3.57
C LEU A 630 -0.96 5.14 3.35
N ALA A 631 0.30 5.57 3.33
CA ALA A 631 0.71 6.90 2.87
C ALA A 631 0.39 7.09 1.37
N GLU A 632 0.64 6.09 0.52
CA GLU A 632 0.22 6.10 -0.88
C GLU A 632 -1.31 6.18 -1.02
N VAL A 633 -2.05 5.40 -0.23
CA VAL A 633 -3.52 5.45 -0.21
C VAL A 633 -4.01 6.85 0.11
N LEU A 634 -3.48 7.45 1.18
CA LEU A 634 -3.93 8.76 1.64
C LEU A 634 -3.50 9.88 0.69
N ALA A 635 -2.27 9.88 0.21
CA ALA A 635 -1.80 10.86 -0.76
C ALA A 635 -2.56 10.75 -2.10
N SER A 636 -2.85 9.53 -2.56
CA SER A 636 -3.68 9.31 -3.74
C SER A 636 -5.09 9.85 -3.53
N GLN A 637 -5.69 9.64 -2.36
CA GLN A 637 -7.00 10.20 -2.04
C GLN A 637 -6.98 11.73 -2.01
N ILE A 638 -6.03 12.34 -1.31
CA ILE A 638 -5.88 13.80 -1.20
C ILE A 638 -5.74 14.43 -2.58
N CYS A 639 -4.92 13.85 -3.46
CA CYS A 639 -4.63 14.37 -4.79
C CYS A 639 -5.63 13.94 -5.88
N GLY A 640 -6.59 13.08 -5.59
CA GLY A 640 -7.54 12.53 -6.58
C GLY A 640 -6.91 11.54 -7.56
N ASP A 641 -5.84 10.87 -7.16
CA ASP A 641 -5.13 9.85 -7.94
C ASP A 641 -5.77 8.45 -7.76
N PRO A 642 -5.45 7.44 -8.60
CA PRO A 642 -5.90 6.06 -8.39
C PRO A 642 -5.48 5.50 -7.03
N LEU A 643 -6.41 4.82 -6.36
CA LEU A 643 -6.19 4.23 -5.04
C LEU A 643 -5.68 2.78 -5.18
N PRO A 644 -4.63 2.38 -4.44
CA PRO A 644 -3.97 1.08 -4.61
C PRO A 644 -4.55 -0.04 -3.73
N LEU A 645 -5.83 0.02 -3.40
CA LEU A 645 -6.52 -1.00 -2.62
C LEU A 645 -7.94 -1.19 -3.15
N PRO A 646 -8.52 -2.40 -3.02
CA PRO A 646 -9.93 -2.65 -3.35
C PRO A 646 -10.90 -1.76 -2.58
N VAL A 647 -12.01 -1.39 -3.20
CA VAL A 647 -13.02 -0.51 -2.58
C VAL A 647 -13.57 -1.08 -1.28
N ASP A 648 -13.81 -2.40 -1.22
CA ASP A 648 -14.28 -3.06 -0.01
C ASP A 648 -13.22 -3.07 1.12
N VAL A 649 -11.94 -3.18 0.79
CA VAL A 649 -10.83 -3.05 1.75
C VAL A 649 -10.69 -1.61 2.25
N LEU A 650 -10.90 -0.62 1.38
CA LEU A 650 -10.89 0.78 1.78
C LEU A 650 -12.00 1.12 2.79
N THR A 651 -13.14 0.43 2.74
CA THR A 651 -14.20 0.59 3.76
C THR A 651 -13.72 0.16 5.16
N GLU A 652 -12.85 -0.85 5.20
CA GLU A 652 -12.25 -1.36 6.44
C GLU A 652 -11.21 -0.39 7.06
N LEU A 653 -10.70 0.56 6.27
CA LEU A 653 -9.74 1.59 6.70
C LEU A 653 -10.41 2.95 6.93
N HIS A 654 -11.71 3.11 6.59
CA HIS A 654 -12.39 4.39 6.69
C HIS A 654 -12.48 4.86 8.15
N PRO A 655 -12.16 6.14 8.45
CA PRO A 655 -12.15 6.62 9.83
C PRO A 655 -13.50 6.47 10.56
N SER A 656 -14.62 6.57 9.85
CA SER A 656 -15.97 6.44 10.42
C SER A 656 -16.51 5.01 10.49
N ARG A 657 -15.74 3.99 10.05
CA ARG A 657 -16.22 2.61 9.90
C ARG A 657 -16.89 2.01 11.13
N MET A 658 -16.34 2.28 12.31
CA MET A 658 -16.88 1.71 13.55
C MET A 658 -18.19 2.36 13.96
N TRP A 659 -18.35 3.67 13.71
CA TRP A 659 -19.61 4.39 13.95
C TRP A 659 -20.69 3.89 12.98
N VAL A 660 -20.39 3.83 11.70
CA VAL A 660 -21.30 3.34 10.66
C VAL A 660 -21.74 1.91 10.94
N ARG A 661 -20.82 1.01 11.33
CA ARG A 661 -21.15 -0.37 11.72
C ARG A 661 -22.16 -0.45 12.89
N LYS A 662 -22.07 0.45 13.88
CA LYS A 662 -23.02 0.53 14.98
C LYS A 662 -24.36 1.07 14.52
N LEU A 663 -24.36 2.18 13.78
CA LEU A 663 -25.60 2.84 13.30
C LEU A 663 -26.40 1.95 12.35
N ARG A 664 -25.74 1.20 11.46
CA ARG A 664 -26.41 0.21 10.61
C ARG A 664 -27.05 -0.94 11.38
N LYS A 665 -26.64 -1.18 12.61
CA LYS A 665 -27.24 -2.17 13.54
C LYS A 665 -28.25 -1.54 14.51
N GLY A 666 -28.63 -0.28 14.31
CA GLY A 666 -29.53 0.45 15.21
C GLY A 666 -28.93 0.71 16.61
N LYS A 667 -27.62 0.71 16.71
CA LYS A 667 -26.92 0.96 17.98
C LYS A 667 -26.42 2.40 18.02
N ALA A 668 -26.66 3.06 19.15
CA ALA A 668 -26.13 4.40 19.36
C ALA A 668 -24.59 4.40 19.34
N ILE A 669 -24.02 5.48 18.82
CA ILE A 669 -22.61 5.81 18.98
C ILE A 669 -22.45 6.73 20.16
N THR A 670 -21.48 6.45 20.99
CA THR A 670 -21.11 7.24 22.17
C THR A 670 -19.64 7.59 22.06
N GLU A 671 -19.27 8.72 22.63
CA GLU A 671 -17.87 9.02 22.90
C GLU A 671 -17.24 7.88 23.74
N LEU A 672 -15.94 7.64 23.54
CA LEU A 672 -15.21 6.58 24.25
C LEU A 672 -14.99 6.93 25.72
#